data_8eb0c513f5d152339b20a170ee7e8437
#
_entry.id   8eb0c513f5d152339b20a170ee7e8437
#
_cell.length_a   1.000
_cell.length_b   1.000
_cell.length_c   1.000
_cell.angle_alpha   90.00
_cell.angle_beta   90.00
_cell.angle_gamma   90.00
#
_symmetry.space_group_name_H-M   'P 1'
#
loop_
_entity.id
_entity.type
_entity.pdbx_description
1 polymer ?
#
loop_
_entity_poly.entity_id
_entity_poly.type
_entity_poly.pdbx_seq_one_letter_code
_entity_poly.pdbx_strand_id
1 'polypeptide(L)'
;MSKQTFETTFAGRPLVVEIGQVAKQANGAAVIRYGESTVLSAAVMSKKMSTGDFFPLQVNYEEKMYAAGKFPGGFNKREGRPTTDATLTARLIDRPIRPMFAEGFRNEVQVINTVLSYDEDASAPMAAMFGSSLALSISDIPFNGPIAGVQVAYIDGEFIINPSAEQKEASLLELTVAGTKEAINMVESGAKELSEDIMLEALLKGHEAVQELIAFQEEIVAAVGKEKAEVELLQVDPELQAEIIAAYNADLQKAVQVEEKKAREAATEAVKEEVTTVYEERYADDENYETIMRDVAEILEQMEHAEVRRLITEDKIRPDGRRVDEIRPLDAEIDYLPKVHGSGLFTRGQTQALSVLTLAPMGETQIVDGLGAEYKKRFLHHYNFPQFSVGETGRYGAPGRREIGHGALGERALAQVLPSLEEFPYAIRLVAEVLESNGSSSQASICAGTLALMAGGVPIKAPVAGIAMGLISDGSNYTILTDIQGLEDHFGDMDFKVAGTREGITALQMDIKIEGITPQILKEALAQAKKARFEILDLIEATIPAPRTHLAPTAPKIDTIKIDVDKIKVVIGKGGETIDKIIEETGVKIDIDDEGNVSIYSSDQAAIDRAKEIIAGLVREAKVGEVYHAKVVRIEKFGAFVNLFDKTDALVHISEIAWTRTANVSDVLEVGDEVDVKVIKVDDKGRVDASMKALLPRPPRAEKHEKEHKGHSPFGGHLRDHKEKHDKID
;
A
#
# COMPACT_ATOMS: atom_id res chain seq x y z
N MET A 1 20.91 37.83 -5.61
CA MET A 1 20.19 38.16 -4.35
C MET A 1 21.01 37.70 -3.18
N SER A 2 21.00 38.41 -2.04
CA SER A 2 21.50 37.91 -0.76
C SER A 2 20.52 36.89 -0.20
N LYS A 3 20.97 36.02 0.71
CA LYS A 3 20.11 35.11 1.45
C LYS A 3 18.99 35.88 2.14
N GLN A 4 17.74 35.45 1.95
CA GLN A 4 16.57 35.91 2.70
C GLN A 4 15.94 34.71 3.41
N THR A 5 15.43 34.93 4.60
CA THR A 5 14.81 33.90 5.43
C THR A 5 13.44 34.38 5.91
N PHE A 6 12.43 33.52 5.77
CA PHE A 6 11.07 33.73 6.23
C PHE A 6 10.68 32.59 7.16
N GLU A 7 9.95 32.87 8.22
CA GLU A 7 9.66 31.89 9.28
C GLU A 7 8.21 32.03 9.73
N THR A 8 7.56 30.89 9.93
CA THR A 8 6.26 30.78 10.59
C THR A 8 6.16 29.46 11.36
N THR A 9 5.09 29.27 12.09
CA THR A 9 4.74 27.97 12.72
C THR A 9 3.49 27.44 12.06
N PHE A 10 3.54 26.19 11.59
CA PHE A 10 2.41 25.53 10.95
C PHE A 10 2.18 24.14 11.56
N ALA A 11 0.93 23.83 11.92
CA ALA A 11 0.55 22.58 12.58
C ALA A 11 1.51 22.20 13.75
N GLY A 12 1.86 23.21 14.56
CA GLY A 12 2.72 23.05 15.75
C GLY A 12 4.21 22.89 15.47
N ARG A 13 4.66 22.99 14.22
CA ARG A 13 6.09 22.85 13.83
C ARG A 13 6.62 24.12 13.16
N PRO A 14 7.91 24.46 13.36
CA PRO A 14 8.53 25.57 12.64
C PRO A 14 8.59 25.27 11.13
N LEU A 15 8.20 26.26 10.32
CA LEU A 15 8.33 26.27 8.87
C LEU A 15 9.23 27.43 8.48
N VAL A 16 10.44 27.13 8.00
CA VAL A 16 11.46 28.09 7.63
C VAL A 16 11.77 27.98 6.14
N VAL A 17 11.79 29.11 5.46
CA VAL A 17 12.07 29.23 4.02
C VAL A 17 13.32 30.05 3.80
N GLU A 18 14.30 29.50 3.08
CA GLU A 18 15.52 30.21 2.70
C GLU A 18 15.58 30.37 1.17
N ILE A 19 15.78 31.59 0.69
CA ILE A 19 15.85 31.96 -0.73
C ILE A 19 17.13 32.70 -1.04
N GLY A 20 17.68 32.52 -2.27
CA GLY A 20 18.78 33.29 -2.81
C GLY A 20 20.18 32.81 -2.43
N GLN A 21 20.33 31.73 -1.62
CA GLN A 21 21.63 31.20 -1.24
C GLN A 21 22.10 30.09 -2.20
N VAL A 22 21.22 29.16 -2.57
CA VAL A 22 21.55 27.96 -3.36
C VAL A 22 20.77 27.94 -4.69
N ALA A 23 21.16 27.06 -5.62
CA ALA A 23 20.51 26.83 -6.91
C ALA A 23 20.22 28.09 -7.73
N LYS A 24 21.15 29.06 -7.76
CA LYS A 24 20.98 30.40 -8.34
C LYS A 24 20.82 30.42 -9.84
N GLN A 25 21.04 29.32 -10.55
CA GLN A 25 20.82 29.21 -12.00
C GLN A 25 19.39 28.77 -12.35
N ALA A 26 18.61 28.27 -11.39
CA ALA A 26 17.20 28.01 -11.59
C ALA A 26 16.39 29.29 -11.72
N ASN A 27 15.26 29.24 -12.42
CA ASN A 27 14.34 30.36 -12.50
C ASN A 27 13.82 30.75 -11.12
N GLY A 28 13.49 29.74 -10.29
CA GLY A 28 13.16 29.90 -8.87
C GLY A 28 13.69 28.72 -8.06
N ALA A 29 14.13 28.99 -6.84
CA ALA A 29 14.55 27.95 -5.90
C ALA A 29 14.38 28.39 -4.45
N ALA A 30 13.98 27.45 -3.60
CA ALA A 30 13.82 27.64 -2.17
C ALA A 30 14.28 26.40 -1.40
N VAL A 31 14.85 26.60 -0.19
CA VAL A 31 15.08 25.57 0.79
C VAL A 31 14.00 25.67 1.83
N ILE A 32 13.23 24.61 2.00
CA ILE A 32 12.11 24.52 2.92
C ILE A 32 12.55 23.63 4.10
N ARG A 33 12.45 24.14 5.31
CA ARG A 33 12.61 23.36 6.54
C ARG A 33 11.28 23.33 7.26
N TYR A 34 10.74 22.13 7.42
CA TYR A 34 9.53 21.88 8.18
C TYR A 34 9.87 20.88 9.29
N GLY A 35 9.80 21.31 10.56
CA GLY A 35 10.46 20.58 11.62
C GLY A 35 11.97 20.44 11.32
N GLU A 36 12.48 19.21 11.34
CA GLU A 36 13.86 18.90 10.93
C GLU A 36 13.97 18.36 9.49
N SER A 37 12.84 18.13 8.82
CA SER A 37 12.86 17.83 7.38
C SER A 37 13.29 19.03 6.56
N THR A 38 14.24 18.85 5.65
CA THR A 38 14.74 19.91 4.77
C THR A 38 14.67 19.47 3.33
N VAL A 39 14.01 20.24 2.48
CA VAL A 39 13.85 19.99 1.04
C VAL A 39 14.35 21.18 0.23
N LEU A 40 15.16 20.92 -0.78
CA LEU A 40 15.49 21.89 -1.82
C LEU A 40 14.53 21.70 -2.98
N SER A 41 13.75 22.72 -3.31
CA SER A 41 12.88 22.77 -4.49
C SER A 41 13.42 23.77 -5.48
N ALA A 42 13.60 23.36 -6.75
CA ALA A 42 14.11 24.20 -7.81
C ALA A 42 13.26 24.04 -9.09
N ALA A 43 12.88 25.14 -9.70
CA ALA A 43 12.07 25.19 -10.92
C ALA A 43 12.83 25.87 -12.06
N VAL A 44 12.75 25.24 -13.24
CA VAL A 44 13.37 25.75 -14.48
C VAL A 44 12.37 25.63 -15.62
N MET A 45 12.35 26.63 -16.49
CA MET A 45 11.54 26.68 -17.71
C MET A 45 12.45 26.77 -18.95
N SER A 46 12.10 26.02 -20.01
CA SER A 46 12.76 26.14 -21.31
C SER A 46 12.49 27.52 -21.96
N LYS A 47 13.47 28.01 -22.72
CA LYS A 47 13.33 29.30 -23.45
C LYS A 47 12.46 29.20 -24.69
N LYS A 48 12.26 28.00 -25.21
CA LYS A 48 11.49 27.76 -26.44
C LYS A 48 10.27 26.90 -26.10
N MET A 49 9.18 27.16 -26.77
CA MET A 49 8.00 26.33 -26.78
C MET A 49 8.32 24.96 -27.34
N SER A 50 7.76 23.89 -26.75
CA SER A 50 7.82 22.53 -27.27
C SER A 50 6.94 22.41 -28.51
N THR A 51 7.32 21.51 -29.41
CA THR A 51 6.53 21.19 -30.61
C THR A 51 5.47 20.12 -30.36
N GLY A 52 5.40 19.59 -29.13
CA GLY A 52 4.40 18.58 -28.77
C GLY A 52 3.01 19.18 -28.54
N ASP A 53 2.03 18.30 -28.57
CA ASP A 53 0.60 18.59 -28.39
C ASP A 53 0.15 18.74 -26.93
N PHE A 54 1.03 18.48 -25.96
CA PHE A 54 0.74 18.56 -24.54
C PHE A 54 1.70 19.48 -23.78
N PHE A 55 1.31 19.91 -22.58
CA PHE A 55 2.17 20.68 -21.67
C PHE A 55 3.24 19.78 -21.04
N PRO A 56 4.54 19.97 -21.36
CA PRO A 56 5.63 19.13 -20.86
C PRO A 56 6.09 19.58 -19.47
N LEU A 57 5.28 19.32 -18.45
CA LEU A 57 5.63 19.49 -17.04
C LEU A 57 6.26 18.21 -16.49
N GLN A 58 7.44 18.33 -15.89
CA GLN A 58 8.13 17.26 -15.21
C GLN A 58 8.38 17.62 -13.75
N VAL A 59 7.72 16.92 -12.82
CA VAL A 59 7.98 17.01 -11.39
C VAL A 59 8.74 15.77 -10.94
N ASN A 60 9.84 15.97 -10.21
CA ASN A 60 10.65 14.93 -9.62
C ASN A 60 10.74 15.12 -8.09
N TYR A 61 10.76 13.99 -7.37
CA TYR A 61 11.00 13.95 -5.95
C TYR A 61 12.13 12.95 -5.69
N GLU A 62 13.22 13.44 -5.13
CA GLU A 62 14.47 12.72 -4.98
C GLU A 62 14.73 12.42 -3.51
N GLU A 63 14.62 11.15 -3.14
CA GLU A 63 14.97 10.64 -1.83
C GLU A 63 16.48 10.35 -1.79
N LYS A 64 17.21 11.08 -0.94
CA LYS A 64 18.63 10.85 -0.73
C LYS A 64 18.82 10.13 0.60
N MET A 65 19.36 8.92 0.59
CA MET A 65 19.52 8.07 1.77
C MET A 65 20.35 8.76 2.88
N TYR A 66 21.27 9.64 2.50
CA TYR A 66 22.02 10.46 3.47
C TYR A 66 21.12 11.38 4.30
N ALA A 67 19.94 11.76 3.80
CA ALA A 67 19.00 12.60 4.54
C ALA A 67 18.52 11.93 5.85
N ALA A 68 18.50 10.61 5.89
CA ALA A 68 18.20 9.79 7.06
C ALA A 68 19.47 9.12 7.66
N GLY A 69 20.68 9.55 7.26
CA GLY A 69 21.92 8.95 7.73
C GLY A 69 22.17 7.53 7.27
N LYS A 70 21.51 7.08 6.18
CA LYS A 70 21.57 5.71 5.66
C LYS A 70 22.45 5.60 4.42
N PHE A 71 22.97 4.39 4.17
CA PHE A 71 23.56 4.00 2.89
C PHE A 71 22.49 3.36 2.00
N PRO A 72 22.50 3.63 0.66
CA PRO A 72 21.67 2.90 -0.26
C PRO A 72 21.88 1.38 -0.19
N GLY A 73 20.78 0.60 -0.13
CA GLY A 73 20.83 -0.85 0.06
C GLY A 73 21.41 -1.63 -1.11
N GLY A 74 21.29 -1.12 -2.35
CA GLY A 74 21.72 -1.80 -3.57
C GLY A 74 23.24 -2.03 -3.65
N PHE A 75 23.66 -2.91 -4.58
CA PHE A 75 25.08 -3.28 -4.78
C PHE A 75 26.01 -2.08 -5.03
N ASN A 76 25.55 -1.12 -5.85
CA ASN A 76 26.34 0.07 -6.20
C ASN A 76 26.42 1.13 -5.09
N LYS A 77 25.72 0.92 -3.97
CA LYS A 77 25.65 1.88 -2.85
C LYS A 77 25.33 3.31 -3.31
N ARG A 78 24.45 3.43 -4.27
CA ARG A 78 23.96 4.67 -4.84
C ARG A 78 22.46 4.56 -5.12
N GLU A 79 21.74 5.67 -4.96
CA GLU A 79 20.34 5.77 -5.36
C GLU A 79 20.22 5.51 -6.88
N GLY A 80 19.25 4.66 -7.24
CA GLY A 80 18.97 4.26 -8.62
C GLY A 80 17.72 4.97 -9.17
N ARG A 81 16.74 4.17 -9.61
CA ARG A 81 15.44 4.70 -10.00
C ARG A 81 14.68 5.16 -8.77
N PRO A 82 13.79 6.17 -8.90
CA PRO A 82 12.91 6.58 -7.82
C PRO A 82 12.15 5.38 -7.23
N THR A 83 11.98 5.38 -5.91
CA THR A 83 11.13 4.41 -5.23
C THR A 83 9.68 4.54 -5.66
N THR A 84 8.83 3.59 -5.31
CA THR A 84 7.38 3.71 -5.49
C THR A 84 6.86 4.96 -4.78
N ASP A 85 7.28 5.19 -3.53
CA ASP A 85 6.84 6.31 -2.71
C ASP A 85 7.32 7.65 -3.29
N ALA A 86 8.58 7.73 -3.76
CA ALA A 86 9.08 8.91 -4.47
C ALA A 86 8.30 9.20 -5.76
N THR A 87 7.93 8.15 -6.50
CA THR A 87 7.11 8.27 -7.72
C THR A 87 5.71 8.77 -7.40
N LEU A 88 5.08 8.25 -6.35
CA LEU A 88 3.75 8.67 -5.89
C LEU A 88 3.79 10.11 -5.37
N THR A 89 4.82 10.49 -4.61
CA THR A 89 5.00 11.86 -4.13
C THR A 89 5.20 12.84 -5.30
N ALA A 90 5.99 12.49 -6.30
CA ALA A 90 6.15 13.31 -7.50
C ALA A 90 4.81 13.55 -8.22
N ARG A 91 3.95 12.49 -8.32
CA ARG A 91 2.59 12.62 -8.87
C ARG A 91 1.68 13.47 -7.99
N LEU A 92 1.78 13.30 -6.68
CA LEU A 92 1.02 14.08 -5.71
C LEU A 92 1.28 15.60 -5.85
N ILE A 93 2.52 15.99 -6.20
CA ILE A 93 2.94 17.36 -6.41
C ILE A 93 2.57 17.84 -7.82
N ASP A 94 2.73 17.03 -8.87
CA ASP A 94 2.42 17.37 -10.26
C ASP A 94 0.94 17.75 -10.44
N ARG A 95 0.05 16.97 -9.87
CA ARG A 95 -1.41 17.07 -10.08
C ARG A 95 -2.00 18.42 -9.72
N PRO A 96 -1.76 19.01 -8.53
CA PRO A 96 -2.30 20.34 -8.19
C PRO A 96 -1.56 21.50 -8.88
N ILE A 97 -0.34 21.29 -9.38
CA ILE A 97 0.45 22.32 -10.06
C ILE A 97 0.07 22.46 -11.53
N ARG A 98 -0.17 21.36 -12.21
CA ARG A 98 -0.41 21.31 -13.66
C ARG A 98 -1.57 22.19 -14.13
N PRO A 99 -2.76 22.21 -13.49
CA PRO A 99 -3.88 23.04 -13.91
C PRO A 99 -3.66 24.54 -13.66
N MET A 100 -2.58 24.93 -12.96
CA MET A 100 -2.26 26.33 -12.67
C MET A 100 -1.45 27.00 -13.78
N PHE A 101 -1.24 26.35 -14.92
CA PHE A 101 -0.66 26.94 -16.11
C PHE A 101 -1.76 27.30 -17.11
N ALA A 102 -1.56 28.38 -17.83
CA ALA A 102 -2.51 28.84 -18.83
C ALA A 102 -2.72 27.79 -19.94
N GLU A 103 -3.93 27.72 -20.46
CA GLU A 103 -4.23 26.94 -21.67
C GLU A 103 -3.32 27.38 -22.81
N GLY A 104 -2.84 26.46 -23.64
CA GLY A 104 -1.88 26.75 -24.71
C GLY A 104 -0.44 26.95 -24.25
N PHE A 105 -0.13 26.88 -22.93
CA PHE A 105 1.25 26.93 -22.47
C PHE A 105 1.99 25.64 -22.85
N ARG A 106 3.15 25.78 -23.56
CA ARG A 106 3.91 24.62 -24.12
C ARG A 106 5.41 24.69 -23.84
N ASN A 107 5.91 25.66 -23.08
CA ASN A 107 7.30 25.62 -22.64
C ASN A 107 7.51 24.47 -21.67
N GLU A 108 8.61 23.73 -21.80
CA GLU A 108 8.95 22.68 -20.86
C GLU A 108 9.25 23.28 -19.48
N VAL A 109 8.62 22.76 -18.44
CA VAL A 109 8.87 23.13 -17.05
C VAL A 109 9.33 21.90 -16.27
N GLN A 110 10.44 22.05 -15.57
CA GLN A 110 10.97 21.01 -14.69
C GLN A 110 11.05 21.52 -13.25
N VAL A 111 10.45 20.77 -12.32
CA VAL A 111 10.54 21.01 -10.89
C VAL A 111 11.22 19.81 -10.25
N ILE A 112 12.33 20.06 -9.54
CA ILE A 112 13.09 19.02 -8.82
C ILE A 112 13.08 19.34 -7.34
N ASN A 113 12.59 18.36 -6.55
CA ASN A 113 12.59 18.39 -5.11
C ASN A 113 13.61 17.37 -4.60
N THR A 114 14.58 17.82 -3.81
CA THR A 114 15.61 16.96 -3.21
C THR A 114 15.49 17.00 -1.69
N VAL A 115 15.24 15.86 -1.08
CA VAL A 115 15.21 15.71 0.37
C VAL A 115 16.65 15.70 0.89
N LEU A 116 17.03 16.72 1.67
CA LEU A 116 18.37 16.92 2.19
C LEU A 116 18.50 16.51 3.66
N SER A 117 17.41 16.53 4.43
CA SER A 117 17.28 16.02 5.79
C SER A 117 15.87 15.47 5.96
N TYR A 118 15.73 14.41 6.73
CA TYR A 118 14.46 13.70 6.94
C TYR A 118 14.13 13.59 8.42
N ASP A 119 12.89 13.96 8.73
CA ASP A 119 12.24 13.85 10.03
C ASP A 119 10.91 13.12 9.84
N GLU A 120 10.73 12.01 10.52
CA GLU A 120 9.55 11.15 10.38
C GLU A 120 8.25 11.85 10.81
N ASP A 121 8.36 12.76 11.77
CA ASP A 121 7.24 13.54 12.29
C ASP A 121 6.93 14.81 11.48
N ALA A 122 7.76 15.16 10.52
CA ALA A 122 7.59 16.35 9.70
C ALA A 122 7.62 15.99 8.20
N SER A 123 6.46 15.96 7.56
CA SER A 123 6.26 15.46 6.21
C SER A 123 7.13 16.14 5.15
N ALA A 124 8.19 15.46 4.69
CA ALA A 124 9.02 15.93 3.59
C ALA A 124 8.23 16.05 2.25
N PRO A 125 7.25 15.17 1.90
CA PRO A 125 6.36 15.37 0.76
C PRO A 125 5.57 16.69 0.81
N MET A 126 5.04 17.09 1.97
CA MET A 126 4.31 18.36 2.11
C MET A 126 5.25 19.56 2.01
N ALA A 127 6.45 19.46 2.59
CA ALA A 127 7.50 20.48 2.40
C ALA A 127 7.92 20.60 0.93
N ALA A 128 7.99 19.50 0.17
CA ALA A 128 8.30 19.49 -1.24
C ALA A 128 7.18 20.10 -2.10
N MET A 129 5.93 19.83 -1.77
CA MET A 129 4.77 20.44 -2.45
C MET A 129 4.75 21.95 -2.24
N PHE A 130 4.91 22.40 -1.00
CA PHE A 130 5.04 23.82 -0.65
C PHE A 130 6.22 24.47 -1.38
N GLY A 131 7.39 23.81 -1.36
CA GLY A 131 8.60 24.29 -2.00
C GLY A 131 8.49 24.36 -3.52
N SER A 132 7.81 23.40 -4.16
CA SER A 132 7.55 23.39 -5.61
C SER A 132 6.68 24.60 -6.02
N SER A 133 5.57 24.79 -5.31
CA SER A 133 4.68 25.93 -5.51
C SER A 133 5.41 27.25 -5.32
N LEU A 134 6.17 27.39 -4.24
CA LEU A 134 6.91 28.60 -3.94
C LEU A 134 8.01 28.88 -4.98
N ALA A 135 8.78 27.86 -5.39
CA ALA A 135 9.82 28.01 -6.42
C ALA A 135 9.25 28.51 -7.74
N LEU A 136 8.08 28.02 -8.15
CA LEU A 136 7.35 28.49 -9.31
C LEU A 136 6.82 29.92 -9.10
N SER A 137 6.23 30.20 -7.95
CA SER A 137 5.58 31.48 -7.65
C SER A 137 6.57 32.64 -7.58
N ILE A 138 7.78 32.44 -6.98
CA ILE A 138 8.83 33.47 -6.90
C ILE A 138 9.65 33.62 -8.18
N SER A 139 9.52 32.68 -9.14
CA SER A 139 10.23 32.68 -10.42
C SER A 139 9.54 33.59 -11.43
N ASP A 140 10.20 33.78 -12.57
CA ASP A 140 9.64 34.38 -13.77
C ASP A 140 8.79 33.42 -14.62
N ILE A 141 8.62 32.17 -14.21
CA ILE A 141 7.75 31.17 -14.87
C ILE A 141 6.27 31.61 -14.73
N PRO A 142 5.48 31.68 -15.84
CA PRO A 142 4.06 32.00 -15.77
C PRO A 142 3.25 30.91 -15.10
N PHE A 143 3.08 31.03 -13.80
CA PHE A 143 2.37 30.11 -12.91
C PHE A 143 1.30 30.87 -12.14
N ASN A 144 0.05 30.43 -12.22
CA ASN A 144 -1.12 31.07 -11.62
C ASN A 144 -1.40 30.62 -10.16
N GLY A 145 -0.37 30.09 -9.48
CA GLY A 145 -0.45 29.77 -8.06
C GLY A 145 -0.32 31.01 -7.16
N PRO A 146 -0.10 30.79 -5.85
CA PRO A 146 0.41 29.55 -5.24
C PRO A 146 -0.65 28.48 -4.99
N ILE A 147 -0.14 27.25 -4.83
CA ILE A 147 -0.89 26.13 -4.26
C ILE A 147 -0.21 25.65 -2.97
N ALA A 148 -0.95 24.95 -2.14
CA ALA A 148 -0.38 24.23 -1.01
C ALA A 148 -1.12 22.91 -0.78
N GLY A 149 -0.53 22.03 0.02
CA GLY A 149 -1.15 20.78 0.42
C GLY A 149 -0.84 20.42 1.85
N VAL A 150 -1.74 19.68 2.47
CA VAL A 150 -1.63 19.18 3.84
C VAL A 150 -2.07 17.72 3.93
N GLN A 151 -1.57 17.02 4.93
CA GLN A 151 -2.09 15.73 5.36
C GLN A 151 -3.11 15.93 6.47
N VAL A 152 -4.18 15.11 6.45
CA VAL A 152 -5.24 15.13 7.47
C VAL A 152 -5.42 13.71 8.01
N ALA A 153 -5.32 13.56 9.32
CA ALA A 153 -5.67 12.34 10.05
C ALA A 153 -7.01 12.53 10.77
N TYR A 154 -7.68 11.42 11.10
CA TYR A 154 -8.90 11.40 11.90
C TYR A 154 -8.76 10.40 13.05
N ILE A 155 -8.69 10.90 14.28
CA ILE A 155 -8.42 10.10 15.49
C ILE A 155 -9.41 10.54 16.56
N ASP A 156 -10.13 9.60 17.15
CA ASP A 156 -11.08 9.83 18.27
C ASP A 156 -12.09 10.95 18.01
N GLY A 157 -12.50 11.14 16.75
CA GLY A 157 -13.49 12.17 16.36
C GLY A 157 -12.88 13.54 16.05
N GLU A 158 -11.56 13.68 16.06
CA GLU A 158 -10.83 14.93 15.79
C GLU A 158 -9.98 14.85 14.51
N PHE A 159 -9.93 15.95 13.76
CA PHE A 159 -9.06 16.08 12.60
C PHE A 159 -7.72 16.70 13.00
N ILE A 160 -6.62 16.04 12.58
CA ILE A 160 -5.26 16.48 12.87
C ILE A 160 -4.55 16.82 11.56
N ILE A 161 -4.04 18.05 11.46
CA ILE A 161 -3.30 18.53 10.28
C ILE A 161 -1.83 18.15 10.41
N ASN A 162 -1.27 17.57 9.34
CA ASN A 162 0.12 17.10 9.28
C ASN A 162 0.49 16.21 10.48
N PRO A 163 -0.17 15.05 10.63
CA PRO A 163 0.03 14.16 11.78
C PRO A 163 1.48 13.66 11.92
N SER A 164 1.92 13.37 13.15
CA SER A 164 3.16 12.62 13.41
C SER A 164 3.08 11.18 12.94
N ALA A 165 4.19 10.45 12.94
CA ALA A 165 4.24 9.02 12.58
C ALA A 165 3.27 8.20 13.46
N GLU A 166 3.32 8.39 14.79
CA GLU A 166 2.40 7.72 15.74
C GLU A 166 0.93 8.04 15.46
N GLN A 167 0.61 9.30 15.16
CA GLN A 167 -0.75 9.71 14.83
C GLN A 167 -1.25 9.11 13.52
N LYS A 168 -0.38 8.94 12.52
CA LYS A 168 -0.73 8.25 11.26
C LYS A 168 -1.12 6.79 11.49
N GLU A 169 -0.40 6.07 12.33
CA GLU A 169 -0.71 4.66 12.65
C GLU A 169 -2.06 4.53 13.37
N ALA A 170 -2.35 5.43 14.30
CA ALA A 170 -3.60 5.45 15.05
C ALA A 170 -4.81 5.92 14.24
N SER A 171 -4.59 6.57 13.10
CA SER A 171 -5.64 7.23 12.32
C SER A 171 -6.58 6.26 11.57
N LEU A 172 -7.83 6.65 11.48
CA LEU A 172 -8.82 6.05 10.58
C LEU A 172 -8.80 6.66 9.17
N LEU A 173 -8.03 7.73 8.96
CA LEU A 173 -7.97 8.49 7.73
C LEU A 173 -6.51 8.84 7.38
N GLU A 174 -6.10 8.49 6.19
CA GLU A 174 -4.90 9.03 5.55
C GLU A 174 -5.36 9.86 4.35
N LEU A 175 -5.40 11.18 4.51
CA LEU A 175 -5.88 12.10 3.48
C LEU A 175 -4.81 13.14 3.16
N THR A 176 -4.56 13.36 1.88
CA THR A 176 -3.84 14.52 1.37
C THR A 176 -4.80 15.40 0.58
N VAL A 177 -4.86 16.67 0.96
CA VAL A 177 -5.64 17.71 0.29
C VAL A 177 -4.69 18.78 -0.21
N ALA A 178 -4.84 19.16 -1.47
CA ALA A 178 -4.14 20.32 -2.01
C ALA A 178 -5.11 21.23 -2.78
N GLY A 179 -4.77 22.49 -2.90
CA GLY A 179 -5.59 23.47 -3.59
C GLY A 179 -4.99 24.84 -3.65
N THR A 180 -5.81 25.73 -4.19
CA THR A 180 -5.60 27.19 -4.20
C THR A 180 -6.24 27.80 -2.93
N LYS A 181 -6.15 29.12 -2.82
CA LYS A 181 -6.83 29.88 -1.76
C LYS A 181 -8.36 29.70 -1.82
N GLU A 182 -8.88 29.60 -3.03
CA GLU A 182 -10.30 29.59 -3.34
C GLU A 182 -10.91 28.19 -3.28
N ALA A 183 -10.15 27.15 -3.68
CA ALA A 183 -10.73 25.84 -3.89
C ALA A 183 -9.73 24.67 -3.80
N ILE A 184 -10.27 23.47 -3.51
CA ILE A 184 -9.55 22.20 -3.56
C ILE A 184 -9.39 21.79 -5.03
N ASN A 185 -8.19 21.40 -5.44
CA ASN A 185 -7.90 20.92 -6.79
C ASN A 185 -7.26 19.53 -6.85
N MET A 186 -6.85 18.94 -5.71
CA MET A 186 -6.34 17.58 -5.65
C MET A 186 -6.68 16.93 -4.30
N VAL A 187 -7.12 15.68 -4.37
CA VAL A 187 -7.36 14.81 -3.20
C VAL A 187 -6.76 13.44 -3.42
N GLU A 188 -6.17 12.87 -2.38
CA GLU A 188 -5.75 11.47 -2.34
C GLU A 188 -5.94 10.91 -0.93
N SER A 189 -6.66 9.78 -0.79
CA SER A 189 -7.00 9.26 0.53
C SER A 189 -7.11 7.74 0.57
N GLY A 190 -6.72 7.17 1.73
CA GLY A 190 -7.15 5.89 2.24
C GLY A 190 -7.97 6.11 3.52
N ALA A 191 -9.04 5.34 3.73
CA ALA A 191 -9.93 5.51 4.88
C ALA A 191 -10.47 4.17 5.37
N LYS A 192 -10.58 3.98 6.69
CA LYS A 192 -11.13 2.78 7.32
C LYS A 192 -12.65 2.85 7.38
N GLU A 193 -13.31 2.79 6.19
CA GLU A 193 -14.77 2.81 6.03
C GLU A 193 -15.45 4.05 6.64
N LEU A 194 -14.87 5.23 6.41
CA LEU A 194 -15.47 6.49 6.88
C LEU A 194 -16.65 6.91 6.01
N SER A 195 -17.62 7.57 6.64
CA SER A 195 -18.80 8.08 5.95
C SER A 195 -18.46 9.25 5.01
N GLU A 196 -19.29 9.46 4.01
CA GLU A 196 -19.18 10.57 3.07
C GLU A 196 -19.16 11.94 3.78
N ASP A 197 -19.92 12.09 4.87
CA ASP A 197 -19.99 13.34 5.64
C ASP A 197 -18.66 13.61 6.38
N ILE A 198 -18.05 12.60 7.01
CA ILE A 198 -16.72 12.72 7.65
C ILE A 198 -15.66 13.04 6.61
N MET A 199 -15.70 12.38 5.45
CA MET A 199 -14.77 12.66 4.36
C MET A 199 -14.88 14.09 3.85
N LEU A 200 -16.12 14.61 3.69
CA LEU A 200 -16.36 16.00 3.29
C LEU A 200 -15.83 16.98 4.34
N GLU A 201 -16.06 16.73 5.62
CA GLU A 201 -15.56 17.57 6.71
C GLU A 201 -14.03 17.58 6.74
N ALA A 202 -13.37 16.42 6.57
CA ALA A 202 -11.93 16.30 6.48
C ALA A 202 -11.35 17.12 5.32
N LEU A 203 -12.00 17.09 4.15
CA LEU A 203 -11.60 17.89 2.99
C LEU A 203 -11.65 19.38 3.28
N LEU A 204 -12.73 19.85 3.91
CA LEU A 204 -12.90 21.27 4.26
C LEU A 204 -11.88 21.72 5.32
N LYS A 205 -11.62 20.89 6.34
CA LYS A 205 -10.58 21.15 7.35
C LYS A 205 -9.19 21.21 6.74
N GLY A 206 -8.90 20.30 5.81
CA GLY A 206 -7.65 20.35 5.05
C GLY A 206 -7.51 21.62 4.24
N HIS A 207 -8.57 22.08 3.58
CA HIS A 207 -8.54 23.31 2.79
C HIS A 207 -8.37 24.58 3.65
N GLU A 208 -8.97 24.66 4.84
CA GLU A 208 -8.71 25.73 5.79
C GLU A 208 -7.20 25.85 6.12
N ALA A 209 -6.53 24.72 6.34
CA ALA A 209 -5.08 24.70 6.60
C ALA A 209 -4.23 25.01 5.34
N VAL A 210 -4.69 24.62 4.15
CA VAL A 210 -4.08 25.00 2.87
C VAL A 210 -4.06 26.52 2.70
N GLN A 211 -5.15 27.20 3.06
CA GLN A 211 -5.25 28.68 2.95
C GLN A 211 -4.22 29.41 3.83
N GLU A 212 -3.90 28.87 5.03
CA GLU A 212 -2.84 29.42 5.91
C GLU A 212 -1.46 29.36 5.22
N LEU A 213 -1.14 28.21 4.61
CA LEU A 213 0.14 28.05 3.89
C LEU A 213 0.23 28.93 2.64
N ILE A 214 -0.88 29.15 1.94
CA ILE A 214 -0.94 30.04 0.79
C ILE A 214 -0.71 31.48 1.21
N ALA A 215 -1.34 31.93 2.29
CA ALA A 215 -1.11 33.28 2.80
C ALA A 215 0.39 33.52 3.12
N PHE A 216 1.06 32.54 3.70
CA PHE A 216 2.50 32.64 3.95
C PHE A 216 3.32 32.66 2.65
N GLN A 217 2.94 31.89 1.62
CA GLN A 217 3.59 31.98 0.32
C GLN A 217 3.37 33.35 -0.35
N GLU A 218 2.15 33.91 -0.28
CA GLU A 218 1.84 35.25 -0.81
C GLU A 218 2.73 36.35 -0.20
N GLU A 219 2.99 36.30 1.13
CA GLU A 219 3.93 37.22 1.80
C GLU A 219 5.35 37.10 1.22
N ILE A 220 5.82 35.87 1.01
CA ILE A 220 7.16 35.62 0.46
C ILE A 220 7.23 36.10 -0.99
N VAL A 221 6.23 35.79 -1.80
CA VAL A 221 6.16 36.22 -3.21
C VAL A 221 6.14 37.77 -3.32
N ALA A 222 5.41 38.45 -2.46
CA ALA A 222 5.39 39.90 -2.43
C ALA A 222 6.77 40.49 -2.10
N ALA A 223 7.60 39.81 -1.31
CA ALA A 223 8.92 40.27 -0.91
C ALA A 223 10.03 39.99 -1.95
N VAL A 224 9.97 38.83 -2.63
CA VAL A 224 11.08 38.34 -3.48
C VAL A 224 10.69 37.85 -4.86
N GLY A 225 9.40 37.85 -5.19
CA GLY A 225 8.88 37.40 -6.47
C GLY A 225 9.44 38.19 -7.64
N LYS A 226 9.64 37.50 -8.76
CA LYS A 226 10.03 38.12 -10.04
C LYS A 226 8.78 38.42 -10.87
N GLU A 227 8.89 39.40 -11.74
CA GLU A 227 7.91 39.60 -12.79
C GLU A 227 7.84 38.38 -13.71
N LYS A 228 6.64 37.97 -14.09
CA LYS A 228 6.42 36.79 -14.93
C LYS A 228 6.87 37.08 -16.36
N ALA A 229 7.56 36.11 -16.95
CA ALA A 229 7.98 36.20 -18.34
C ALA A 229 6.77 36.20 -19.28
N GLU A 230 6.83 37.02 -20.29
CA GLU A 230 5.91 36.89 -21.41
C GLU A 230 6.30 35.67 -22.24
N VAL A 231 5.35 34.77 -22.45
CA VAL A 231 5.53 33.58 -23.26
C VAL A 231 4.47 33.53 -24.36
N GLU A 232 4.84 32.92 -25.45
CA GLU A 232 3.90 32.63 -26.52
C GLU A 232 3.01 31.48 -26.10
N LEU A 233 1.67 31.66 -26.15
CA LEU A 233 0.69 30.62 -25.94
C LEU A 233 0.29 30.04 -27.31
N LEU A 234 0.06 28.74 -27.34
CA LEU A 234 -0.53 28.11 -28.52
C LEU A 234 -1.97 28.60 -28.66
N GLN A 235 -2.19 29.35 -29.73
CA GLN A 235 -3.49 29.89 -30.11
C GLN A 235 -3.75 29.58 -31.58
N VAL A 236 -4.93 29.16 -31.91
CA VAL A 236 -5.35 28.88 -33.28
C VAL A 236 -5.70 30.20 -34.00
N ASP A 237 -5.54 30.25 -35.32
CA ASP A 237 -6.00 31.39 -36.12
C ASP A 237 -7.54 31.50 -36.03
N PRO A 238 -8.09 32.65 -35.55
CA PRO A 238 -9.53 32.83 -35.38
C PRO A 238 -10.33 32.81 -36.70
N GLU A 239 -9.72 33.22 -37.81
CA GLU A 239 -10.40 33.21 -39.12
C GLU A 239 -10.50 31.79 -39.64
N LEU A 240 -9.41 31.02 -39.52
CA LEU A 240 -9.37 29.60 -39.86
C LEU A 240 -10.35 28.80 -38.98
N GLN A 241 -10.40 29.08 -37.68
CA GLN A 241 -11.34 28.45 -36.77
C GLN A 241 -12.80 28.72 -37.18
N ALA A 242 -13.15 29.95 -37.43
CA ALA A 242 -14.50 30.32 -37.86
C ALA A 242 -14.90 29.61 -39.18
N GLU A 243 -13.98 29.51 -40.15
CA GLU A 243 -14.21 28.84 -41.42
C GLU A 243 -14.50 27.33 -41.21
N ILE A 244 -13.64 26.65 -40.47
CA ILE A 244 -13.76 25.20 -40.23
C ILE A 244 -15.05 24.91 -39.47
N ILE A 245 -15.36 25.65 -38.40
CA ILE A 245 -16.63 25.50 -37.65
C ILE A 245 -17.83 25.67 -38.55
N ALA A 246 -17.88 26.74 -39.39
CA ALA A 246 -19.00 26.99 -40.27
C ALA A 246 -19.20 25.87 -41.31
N ALA A 247 -18.13 25.24 -41.76
CA ALA A 247 -18.19 24.20 -42.79
C ALA A 247 -18.51 22.78 -42.22
N TYR A 248 -17.94 22.40 -41.09
CA TYR A 248 -17.88 21.01 -40.66
C TYR A 248 -18.53 20.72 -39.28
N ASN A 249 -18.97 21.75 -38.53
CA ASN A 249 -19.49 21.51 -37.18
C ASN A 249 -20.71 20.57 -37.16
N ALA A 250 -21.62 20.67 -38.14
CA ALA A 250 -22.79 19.81 -38.18
C ALA A 250 -22.47 18.32 -38.41
N ASP A 251 -21.41 18.03 -39.16
CA ASP A 251 -21.02 16.64 -39.43
C ASP A 251 -20.22 16.05 -38.25
N LEU A 252 -19.39 16.85 -37.59
CA LEU A 252 -18.70 16.46 -36.37
C LEU A 252 -19.70 16.21 -35.22
N GLN A 253 -20.71 17.05 -35.06
CA GLN A 253 -21.77 16.85 -34.07
C GLN A 253 -22.52 15.53 -34.26
N LYS A 254 -22.84 15.16 -35.51
CA LYS A 254 -23.44 13.82 -35.79
C LYS A 254 -22.49 12.68 -35.47
N ALA A 255 -21.22 12.83 -35.78
CA ALA A 255 -20.20 11.79 -35.52
C ALA A 255 -20.03 11.55 -34.04
N VAL A 256 -19.94 12.59 -33.22
CA VAL A 256 -19.80 12.51 -31.75
C VAL A 256 -21.00 11.84 -31.07
N GLN A 257 -22.19 11.90 -31.67
CA GLN A 257 -23.41 11.31 -31.13
C GLN A 257 -23.66 9.82 -31.52
N VAL A 258 -22.68 9.17 -32.15
CA VAL A 258 -22.75 7.73 -32.42
C VAL A 258 -22.53 6.96 -31.11
N GLU A 259 -23.52 6.17 -30.70
CA GLU A 259 -23.53 5.53 -29.37
C GLU A 259 -22.39 4.52 -29.17
N GLU A 260 -22.13 3.64 -30.18
CA GLU A 260 -21.09 2.62 -30.07
C GLU A 260 -19.70 3.25 -30.23
N LYS A 261 -18.78 2.94 -29.30
CA LYS A 261 -17.46 3.58 -29.18
C LYS A 261 -16.64 3.52 -30.47
N LYS A 262 -16.42 2.33 -31.05
CA LYS A 262 -15.59 2.16 -32.25
C LYS A 262 -16.20 2.80 -33.48
N ALA A 263 -17.54 2.74 -33.59
CA ALA A 263 -18.26 3.40 -34.68
C ALA A 263 -18.20 4.92 -34.53
N ARG A 264 -18.27 5.46 -33.30
CA ARG A 264 -18.09 6.88 -33.01
C ARG A 264 -16.69 7.34 -33.34
N GLU A 265 -15.66 6.62 -32.87
CA GLU A 265 -14.25 6.93 -33.19
C GLU A 265 -14.02 6.93 -34.71
N ALA A 266 -14.52 5.91 -35.42
CA ALA A 266 -14.41 5.85 -36.86
C ALA A 266 -15.16 6.98 -37.58
N ALA A 267 -16.34 7.37 -37.09
CA ALA A 267 -17.12 8.46 -37.69
C ALA A 267 -16.43 9.84 -37.42
N THR A 268 -15.92 10.05 -36.23
CA THR A 268 -15.20 11.27 -35.84
C THR A 268 -13.89 11.38 -36.63
N GLU A 269 -13.13 10.30 -36.74
CA GLU A 269 -11.89 10.25 -37.50
C GLU A 269 -12.14 10.51 -39.01
N ALA A 270 -13.19 9.96 -39.57
CA ALA A 270 -13.54 10.21 -40.99
C ALA A 270 -13.78 11.70 -41.27
N VAL A 271 -14.44 12.44 -40.35
CA VAL A 271 -14.62 13.88 -40.47
C VAL A 271 -13.29 14.60 -40.31
N LYS A 272 -12.45 14.20 -39.36
CA LYS A 272 -11.12 14.81 -39.15
C LYS A 272 -10.21 14.59 -40.35
N GLU A 273 -10.18 13.38 -40.93
CA GLU A 273 -9.42 13.07 -42.14
C GLU A 273 -9.89 13.87 -43.35
N GLU A 274 -11.21 14.02 -43.54
CA GLU A 274 -11.77 14.84 -44.62
C GLU A 274 -11.32 16.27 -44.53
N VAL A 275 -11.45 16.88 -43.33
CA VAL A 275 -11.03 18.26 -43.11
C VAL A 275 -9.53 18.39 -43.31
N THR A 276 -8.73 17.54 -42.70
CA THR A 276 -7.27 17.54 -42.81
C THR A 276 -6.86 17.47 -44.27
N THR A 277 -7.41 16.57 -45.08
CA THR A 277 -7.09 16.40 -46.50
C THR A 277 -7.40 17.69 -47.29
N VAL A 278 -8.55 18.32 -47.06
CA VAL A 278 -8.96 19.56 -47.75
C VAL A 278 -7.96 20.69 -47.47
N TYR A 279 -7.53 20.81 -46.20
CA TYR A 279 -6.61 21.88 -45.81
C TYR A 279 -5.16 21.57 -46.21
N GLU A 280 -4.73 20.30 -46.20
CA GLU A 280 -3.44 19.87 -46.77
C GLU A 280 -3.33 20.22 -48.23
N GLU A 281 -4.34 19.90 -49.05
CA GLU A 281 -4.36 20.23 -50.49
C GLU A 281 -4.35 21.77 -50.70
N ARG A 282 -5.12 22.48 -49.88
CA ARG A 282 -5.24 23.97 -50.01
C ARG A 282 -3.98 24.72 -49.67
N TYR A 283 -3.22 24.26 -48.69
CA TYR A 283 -2.04 24.97 -48.17
C TYR A 283 -0.73 24.23 -48.44
N ALA A 284 -0.69 23.27 -49.36
CA ALA A 284 0.47 22.44 -49.66
C ALA A 284 1.75 23.22 -49.96
N ASP A 285 1.64 24.38 -50.58
CA ASP A 285 2.75 25.27 -50.98
C ASP A 285 2.89 26.51 -50.07
N ASP A 286 2.15 26.60 -48.95
CA ASP A 286 2.21 27.73 -48.02
C ASP A 286 3.44 27.64 -47.10
N GLU A 287 4.11 28.75 -46.87
CA GLU A 287 5.29 28.82 -46.01
C GLU A 287 4.97 28.53 -44.54
N ASN A 288 3.72 28.69 -44.12
CA ASN A 288 3.22 28.41 -42.77
C ASN A 288 2.48 27.05 -42.65
N TYR A 289 2.63 26.17 -43.65
CA TYR A 289 1.93 24.89 -43.74
C TYR A 289 1.88 24.12 -42.41
N GLU A 290 3.03 23.92 -41.75
CA GLU A 290 3.10 23.18 -40.50
C GLU A 290 2.28 23.84 -39.37
N THR A 291 2.27 25.15 -39.30
CA THR A 291 1.48 25.91 -38.30
C THR A 291 -0.02 25.80 -38.60
N ILE A 292 -0.41 25.96 -39.87
CA ILE A 292 -1.80 25.84 -40.30
C ILE A 292 -2.34 24.44 -40.03
N MET A 293 -1.59 23.40 -40.36
CA MET A 293 -2.02 22.01 -40.11
C MET A 293 -2.12 21.65 -38.62
N ARG A 294 -1.22 22.20 -37.80
CA ARG A 294 -1.33 22.12 -36.35
C ARG A 294 -2.61 22.83 -35.86
N ASP A 295 -2.90 24.02 -36.35
CA ASP A 295 -4.10 24.75 -35.97
C ASP A 295 -5.38 24.05 -36.43
N VAL A 296 -5.38 23.42 -37.62
CA VAL A 296 -6.50 22.56 -38.07
C VAL A 296 -6.77 21.40 -37.09
N ALA A 297 -5.72 20.69 -36.67
CA ALA A 297 -5.86 19.58 -35.72
C ALA A 297 -6.40 20.08 -34.37
N GLU A 298 -5.88 21.17 -33.83
CA GLU A 298 -6.33 21.79 -32.59
C GLU A 298 -7.79 22.28 -32.66
N ILE A 299 -8.19 22.89 -33.78
CA ILE A 299 -9.58 23.34 -34.02
C ILE A 299 -10.54 22.16 -34.02
N LEU A 300 -10.20 21.04 -34.66
CA LEU A 300 -11.03 19.85 -34.70
C LEU A 300 -11.20 19.22 -33.31
N GLU A 301 -10.15 19.23 -32.47
CA GLU A 301 -10.23 18.78 -31.09
C GLU A 301 -11.10 19.72 -30.23
N GLN A 302 -10.96 21.02 -30.38
CA GLN A 302 -11.79 22.03 -29.71
C GLN A 302 -13.28 21.90 -30.10
N MET A 303 -13.59 21.58 -31.37
CA MET A 303 -14.95 21.36 -31.83
C MET A 303 -15.57 20.09 -31.20
N GLU A 304 -14.82 19.00 -31.13
CA GLU A 304 -15.23 17.76 -30.45
C GLU A 304 -15.47 18.01 -28.96
N HIS A 305 -14.52 18.68 -28.29
CA HIS A 305 -14.63 19.10 -26.91
C HIS A 305 -15.90 19.91 -26.64
N ALA A 306 -16.16 20.93 -27.47
CA ALA A 306 -17.32 21.79 -27.35
C ALA A 306 -18.63 21.01 -27.49
N GLU A 307 -18.75 20.08 -28.45
CA GLU A 307 -19.96 19.29 -28.65
C GLU A 307 -20.20 18.30 -27.51
N VAL A 308 -19.19 17.59 -27.03
CA VAL A 308 -19.30 16.68 -25.86
C VAL A 308 -19.82 17.45 -24.64
N ARG A 309 -19.25 18.64 -24.38
CA ARG A 309 -19.67 19.47 -23.25
C ARG A 309 -21.10 20.00 -23.43
N ARG A 310 -21.47 20.43 -24.64
CA ARG A 310 -22.82 20.90 -24.97
C ARG A 310 -23.88 19.80 -24.72
N LEU A 311 -23.64 18.59 -25.25
CA LEU A 311 -24.53 17.44 -25.05
C LEU A 311 -24.79 17.19 -23.56
N ILE A 312 -23.76 17.20 -22.75
CA ILE A 312 -23.84 16.90 -21.31
C ILE A 312 -24.45 18.07 -20.52
N THR A 313 -24.09 19.31 -20.85
CA THR A 313 -24.56 20.49 -20.07
C THR A 313 -25.96 20.93 -20.47
N GLU A 314 -26.29 20.93 -21.77
CA GLU A 314 -27.57 21.43 -22.29
C GLU A 314 -28.58 20.30 -22.47
N ASP A 315 -28.23 19.25 -23.22
CA ASP A 315 -29.16 18.15 -23.57
C ASP A 315 -29.27 17.12 -22.44
N LYS A 316 -28.33 17.09 -21.49
CA LYS A 316 -28.23 16.10 -20.39
C LYS A 316 -28.13 14.64 -20.92
N ILE A 317 -27.52 14.49 -22.08
CA ILE A 317 -27.27 13.20 -22.76
C ILE A 317 -25.75 13.05 -22.93
N ARG A 318 -25.26 11.85 -22.75
CA ARG A 318 -23.84 11.50 -22.93
C ARG A 318 -23.57 11.03 -24.36
N PRO A 319 -22.33 11.09 -24.85
CA PRO A 319 -22.00 10.64 -26.21
C PRO A 319 -22.41 9.20 -26.54
N ASP A 320 -22.50 8.33 -25.54
CA ASP A 320 -22.95 6.93 -25.67
C ASP A 320 -24.48 6.74 -25.40
N GLY A 321 -25.26 7.83 -25.37
CA GLY A 321 -26.70 7.81 -25.18
C GLY A 321 -27.17 7.64 -23.73
N ARG A 322 -26.26 7.39 -22.76
CA ARG A 322 -26.63 7.27 -21.33
C ARG A 322 -27.08 8.59 -20.76
N ARG A 323 -27.90 8.50 -19.70
CA ARG A 323 -28.17 9.62 -18.80
C ARG A 323 -26.94 9.92 -17.93
N VAL A 324 -26.89 11.09 -17.35
CA VAL A 324 -25.76 11.58 -16.53
C VAL A 324 -25.50 10.74 -15.27
N ASP A 325 -26.52 10.07 -14.74
CA ASP A 325 -26.46 9.26 -13.52
C ASP A 325 -26.40 7.73 -13.79
N GLU A 326 -26.22 7.32 -15.02
CA GLU A 326 -26.31 5.92 -15.45
C GLU A 326 -24.94 5.26 -15.55
N ILE A 327 -24.84 4.03 -15.02
CA ILE A 327 -23.64 3.18 -15.11
C ILE A 327 -23.71 2.36 -16.40
N ARG A 328 -22.57 2.11 -17.03
CA ARG A 328 -22.44 1.18 -18.17
C ARG A 328 -22.85 -0.24 -17.77
N PRO A 329 -23.25 -1.10 -18.71
CA PRO A 329 -23.55 -2.51 -18.42
C PRO A 329 -22.44 -3.18 -17.63
N LEU A 330 -22.82 -3.91 -16.59
CA LEU A 330 -21.92 -4.57 -15.65
C LEU A 330 -21.93 -6.08 -15.85
N ASP A 331 -20.76 -6.71 -15.77
CA ASP A 331 -20.59 -8.16 -15.72
C ASP A 331 -19.43 -8.54 -14.80
N ALA A 332 -19.52 -9.69 -14.13
CA ALA A 332 -18.51 -10.18 -13.20
C ALA A 332 -18.42 -11.70 -13.23
N GLU A 333 -17.19 -12.20 -13.30
CA GLU A 333 -16.89 -13.64 -13.32
C GLU A 333 -15.76 -13.96 -12.33
N ILE A 334 -15.86 -15.10 -11.66
CA ILE A 334 -14.79 -15.64 -10.81
C ILE A 334 -14.25 -16.94 -11.39
N ASP A 335 -13.06 -17.36 -10.95
CA ASP A 335 -12.39 -18.60 -11.43
C ASP A 335 -12.05 -18.59 -12.91
N TYR A 336 -11.88 -17.44 -13.51
CA TYR A 336 -11.52 -17.32 -14.93
C TYR A 336 -10.23 -18.08 -15.28
N LEU A 337 -9.28 -18.18 -14.34
CA LEU A 337 -8.01 -18.89 -14.50
C LEU A 337 -7.95 -20.14 -13.61
N PRO A 338 -7.65 -21.33 -14.16
CA PRO A 338 -7.84 -22.59 -13.43
C PRO A 338 -6.73 -22.96 -12.44
N LYS A 339 -5.53 -22.35 -12.52
CA LYS A 339 -4.36 -22.75 -11.71
C LYS A 339 -3.84 -21.67 -10.75
N VAL A 340 -4.49 -20.53 -10.71
CA VAL A 340 -4.13 -19.43 -9.80
C VAL A 340 -4.80 -19.63 -8.43
N HIS A 341 -4.40 -18.82 -7.44
CA HIS A 341 -4.98 -18.94 -6.10
C HIS A 341 -6.36 -18.28 -5.98
N GLY A 342 -6.69 -17.38 -6.89
CA GLY A 342 -7.99 -16.75 -7.08
C GLY A 342 -7.93 -15.83 -8.28
N SER A 343 -9.04 -15.67 -8.99
CA SER A 343 -9.16 -14.72 -10.10
C SER A 343 -10.56 -14.14 -10.18
N GLY A 344 -10.64 -12.88 -10.55
CA GLY A 344 -11.86 -12.15 -10.81
C GLY A 344 -11.75 -11.35 -12.09
N LEU A 345 -12.70 -11.51 -12.99
CA LEU A 345 -12.87 -10.71 -14.19
C LEU A 345 -14.05 -9.78 -13.97
N PHE A 346 -13.84 -8.50 -14.15
CA PHE A 346 -14.87 -7.47 -14.02
C PHE A 346 -14.95 -6.64 -15.28
N THR A 347 -16.15 -6.48 -15.80
CA THR A 347 -16.43 -5.73 -17.03
C THR A 347 -17.45 -4.64 -16.73
N ARG A 348 -17.19 -3.44 -17.23
CA ARG A 348 -18.10 -2.29 -17.19
C ARG A 348 -18.09 -1.62 -18.56
N GLY A 349 -19.07 -1.92 -19.40
CA GLY A 349 -19.06 -1.54 -20.81
C GLY A 349 -17.79 -2.00 -21.51
N GLN A 350 -17.05 -1.08 -22.09
CA GLN A 350 -15.76 -1.31 -22.77
C GLN A 350 -14.56 -1.09 -21.82
N THR A 351 -14.72 -1.42 -20.55
CA THR A 351 -13.60 -1.43 -19.58
C THR A 351 -13.60 -2.76 -18.86
N GLN A 352 -12.53 -3.54 -19.01
CA GLN A 352 -12.39 -4.88 -18.47
C GLN A 352 -11.07 -5.04 -17.73
N ALA A 353 -11.12 -5.58 -16.52
CA ALA A 353 -9.95 -5.88 -15.70
C ALA A 353 -10.00 -7.31 -15.17
N LEU A 354 -8.89 -8.03 -15.30
CA LEU A 354 -8.67 -9.34 -14.72
C LEU A 354 -7.71 -9.21 -13.55
N SER A 355 -8.18 -9.47 -12.33
CA SER A 355 -7.30 -9.53 -11.16
C SER A 355 -6.97 -10.95 -10.79
N VAL A 356 -5.69 -11.20 -10.48
CA VAL A 356 -5.15 -12.52 -10.14
C VAL A 356 -4.50 -12.46 -8.77
N LEU A 357 -4.94 -13.36 -7.89
CA LEU A 357 -4.45 -13.50 -6.54
C LEU A 357 -3.31 -14.52 -6.46
N THR A 358 -2.26 -14.17 -5.74
CA THR A 358 -1.21 -15.08 -5.28
C THR A 358 -1.06 -14.95 -3.77
N LEU A 359 -1.14 -16.07 -3.06
CA LEU A 359 -0.86 -16.19 -1.64
C LEU A 359 0.51 -16.83 -1.45
N ALA A 360 1.27 -16.35 -0.49
CA ALA A 360 2.62 -16.84 -0.21
C ALA A 360 2.92 -16.81 1.30
N PRO A 361 3.94 -17.55 1.77
CA PRO A 361 4.48 -17.41 3.13
C PRO A 361 4.93 -15.99 3.44
N MET A 362 4.96 -15.62 4.72
CA MET A 362 5.38 -14.30 5.18
C MET A 362 6.83 -13.93 4.83
N GLY A 363 7.68 -14.94 4.58
CA GLY A 363 9.04 -14.71 4.06
C GLY A 363 9.10 -14.07 2.67
N GLU A 364 7.98 -14.07 1.92
CA GLU A 364 7.87 -13.44 0.59
C GLU A 364 7.36 -11.97 0.64
N THR A 365 7.19 -11.41 1.83
CA THR A 365 6.81 -10.00 1.99
C THR A 365 7.87 -9.06 1.41
N GLN A 366 7.43 -7.96 0.82
CA GLN A 366 8.36 -6.95 0.33
C GLN A 366 8.99 -6.20 1.51
N ILE A 367 10.30 -6.13 1.54
CA ILE A 367 11.04 -5.24 2.45
C ILE A 367 11.06 -3.85 1.81
N VAL A 368 10.52 -2.86 2.52
CA VAL A 368 10.57 -1.46 2.13
C VAL A 368 11.62 -0.77 3.00
N ASP A 369 12.74 -0.42 2.38
CA ASP A 369 13.86 0.29 2.99
C ASP A 369 14.02 1.65 2.29
N GLY A 370 13.37 2.66 2.84
CA GLY A 370 13.38 4.04 2.37
C GLY A 370 14.02 4.98 3.40
N LEU A 371 13.61 6.25 3.38
CA LEU A 371 14.08 7.25 4.37
C LEU A 371 13.61 6.94 5.79
N GLY A 372 12.36 6.47 5.95
CA GLY A 372 11.79 6.07 7.23
C GLY A 372 12.32 4.74 7.77
N ALA A 373 11.69 4.22 8.80
CA ALA A 373 11.98 2.89 9.34
C ALA A 373 11.74 1.79 8.28
N GLU A 374 12.58 0.76 8.28
CA GLU A 374 12.35 -0.42 7.43
C GLU A 374 11.11 -1.16 7.91
N TYR A 375 10.24 -1.55 6.97
CA TYR A 375 9.07 -2.34 7.27
C TYR A 375 8.80 -3.42 6.21
N LYS A 376 8.01 -4.43 6.60
CA LYS A 376 7.58 -5.51 5.72
C LYS A 376 6.18 -5.24 5.19
N LYS A 377 6.06 -5.09 3.89
CA LYS A 377 4.80 -4.88 3.21
C LYS A 377 4.18 -6.23 2.83
N ARG A 378 3.07 -6.57 3.48
CA ARG A 378 2.37 -7.85 3.34
C ARG A 378 1.44 -7.90 2.12
N PHE A 379 0.79 -6.79 1.80
CA PHE A 379 -0.15 -6.68 0.70
C PHE A 379 0.43 -5.87 -0.44
N LEU A 380 0.35 -6.42 -1.66
CA LEU A 380 0.80 -5.79 -2.89
C LEU A 380 -0.33 -5.80 -3.90
N HIS A 381 -0.65 -4.65 -4.47
CA HIS A 381 -1.57 -4.52 -5.60
C HIS A 381 -0.84 -3.91 -6.79
N HIS A 382 -0.55 -4.74 -7.79
CA HIS A 382 0.10 -4.32 -9.04
C HIS A 382 -0.94 -4.14 -10.13
N TYR A 383 -0.70 -3.17 -11.00
CA TYR A 383 -1.60 -2.79 -12.08
C TYR A 383 -0.82 -2.68 -13.38
N ASN A 384 -1.29 -3.37 -14.41
CA ASN A 384 -0.71 -3.37 -15.74
C ASN A 384 -1.72 -2.84 -16.76
N PHE A 385 -1.25 -1.92 -17.60
CA PHE A 385 -2.03 -1.29 -18.66
C PHE A 385 -1.33 -1.47 -20.00
N PRO A 386 -1.47 -2.63 -20.65
CA PRO A 386 -0.87 -2.88 -21.96
C PRO A 386 -1.58 -2.07 -23.05
N GLN A 387 -0.85 -1.68 -24.09
CA GLN A 387 -1.34 -0.82 -25.18
C GLN A 387 -2.54 -1.41 -25.93
N PHE A 388 -2.61 -2.74 -26.03
CA PHE A 388 -3.75 -3.41 -26.68
C PHE A 388 -5.09 -3.12 -25.98
N SER A 389 -5.08 -2.73 -24.70
CA SER A 389 -6.30 -2.41 -23.95
C SER A 389 -7.05 -1.19 -24.48
N VAL A 390 -6.37 -0.33 -25.22
CA VAL A 390 -6.94 0.81 -25.94
C VAL A 390 -6.85 0.65 -27.47
N GLY A 391 -6.39 -0.52 -27.95
CA GLY A 391 -6.29 -0.80 -29.40
C GLY A 391 -5.07 -0.20 -30.09
N GLU A 392 -4.08 0.25 -29.32
CA GLU A 392 -2.89 0.92 -29.84
C GLU A 392 -1.65 0.01 -29.80
N THR A 393 -0.63 0.42 -30.53
CA THR A 393 0.74 -0.07 -30.40
C THR A 393 1.58 0.94 -29.63
N GLY A 394 2.62 0.46 -28.94
CA GLY A 394 3.48 1.39 -28.18
C GLY A 394 4.66 0.69 -27.54
N ARG A 395 5.45 1.46 -26.79
CA ARG A 395 6.61 0.94 -26.09
C ARG A 395 6.19 0.02 -24.94
N TYR A 396 6.64 -1.22 -24.99
CA TYR A 396 6.49 -2.17 -23.90
C TYR A 396 7.71 -2.10 -22.95
N GLY A 397 7.47 -2.00 -21.65
CA GLY A 397 8.55 -1.84 -20.67
C GLY A 397 8.07 -1.98 -19.22
N ALA A 398 8.87 -1.47 -18.27
CA ALA A 398 8.48 -1.41 -16.87
C ALA A 398 7.28 -0.48 -16.67
N PRO A 399 6.45 -0.71 -15.62
CA PRO A 399 5.31 0.15 -15.30
C PRO A 399 5.72 1.62 -15.18
N GLY A 400 4.94 2.48 -15.82
CA GLY A 400 5.12 3.93 -15.75
C GLY A 400 4.48 4.54 -14.49
N ARG A 401 4.62 5.86 -14.35
CA ARG A 401 4.06 6.60 -13.20
C ARG A 401 2.54 6.43 -13.05
N ARG A 402 1.81 6.31 -14.17
CA ARG A 402 0.34 6.12 -14.17
C ARG A 402 -0.04 4.75 -13.59
N GLU A 403 0.62 3.70 -14.04
CA GLU A 403 0.36 2.33 -13.56
C GLU A 403 0.71 2.18 -12.08
N ILE A 404 1.83 2.78 -11.62
CA ILE A 404 2.20 2.81 -10.20
C ILE A 404 1.12 3.53 -9.38
N GLY A 405 0.61 4.67 -9.86
CA GLY A 405 -0.45 5.43 -9.20
C GLY A 405 -1.78 4.67 -9.10
N HIS A 406 -2.19 4.01 -10.19
CA HIS A 406 -3.41 3.19 -10.21
C HIS A 406 -3.28 1.95 -9.32
N GLY A 407 -2.12 1.30 -9.30
CA GLY A 407 -1.82 0.21 -8.39
C GLY A 407 -1.93 0.63 -6.93
N ALA A 408 -1.35 1.76 -6.57
CA ALA A 408 -1.40 2.31 -5.21
C ALA A 408 -2.82 2.69 -4.77
N LEU A 409 -3.66 3.20 -5.68
CA LEU A 409 -5.06 3.49 -5.38
C LEU A 409 -5.83 2.19 -5.07
N GLY A 410 -5.66 1.14 -5.87
CA GLY A 410 -6.27 -0.17 -5.62
C GLY A 410 -5.77 -0.80 -4.32
N GLU A 411 -4.49 -0.65 -4.01
CA GLU A 411 -3.91 -1.12 -2.77
C GLU A 411 -4.53 -0.43 -1.54
N ARG A 412 -4.61 0.89 -1.54
CA ARG A 412 -5.26 1.65 -0.46
C ARG A 412 -6.73 1.26 -0.28
N ALA A 413 -7.45 1.08 -1.38
CA ALA A 413 -8.87 0.74 -1.34
C ALA A 413 -9.13 -0.65 -0.72
N LEU A 414 -8.31 -1.64 -1.07
CA LEU A 414 -8.50 -3.03 -0.65
C LEU A 414 -7.82 -3.36 0.69
N ALA A 415 -6.73 -2.67 1.04
CA ALA A 415 -6.01 -2.91 2.30
C ALA A 415 -6.91 -2.77 3.54
N GLN A 416 -7.93 -1.90 3.48
CA GLN A 416 -8.79 -1.59 4.61
C GLN A 416 -9.75 -2.73 5.01
N VAL A 417 -9.95 -3.68 4.13
CA VAL A 417 -10.85 -4.82 4.35
C VAL A 417 -10.12 -6.15 4.52
N LEU A 418 -8.79 -6.16 4.45
CA LEU A 418 -8.00 -7.37 4.61
C LEU A 418 -8.04 -7.87 6.06
N PRO A 419 -8.02 -9.19 6.28
CA PRO A 419 -7.91 -9.78 7.61
C PRO A 419 -6.57 -9.43 8.28
N SER A 420 -6.53 -9.48 9.61
CA SER A 420 -5.28 -9.34 10.36
C SER A 420 -4.26 -10.44 10.01
N LEU A 421 -3.00 -10.23 10.39
CA LEU A 421 -1.97 -11.25 10.21
C LEU A 421 -2.26 -12.53 11.05
N GLU A 422 -2.87 -12.35 12.20
CA GLU A 422 -3.24 -13.46 13.10
C GLU A 422 -4.36 -14.33 12.49
N GLU A 423 -5.33 -13.70 11.83
CA GLU A 423 -6.45 -14.39 11.19
C GLU A 423 -6.06 -15.05 9.87
N PHE A 424 -5.15 -14.43 9.11
CA PHE A 424 -4.76 -14.90 7.79
C PHE A 424 -3.27 -14.66 7.52
N PRO A 425 -2.37 -15.52 7.97
CA PRO A 425 -0.92 -15.32 7.99
C PRO A 425 -0.23 -15.55 6.64
N TYR A 426 -0.71 -14.89 5.59
CA TYR A 426 -0.16 -14.93 4.24
C TYR A 426 0.33 -13.55 3.77
N ALA A 427 1.38 -13.54 3.00
CA ALA A 427 1.65 -12.45 2.06
C ALA A 427 0.66 -12.54 0.90
N ILE A 428 0.05 -11.41 0.54
CA ILE A 428 -1.05 -11.32 -0.43
C ILE A 428 -0.60 -10.44 -1.59
N ARG A 429 -0.60 -10.99 -2.81
CA ARG A 429 -0.32 -10.23 -4.01
C ARG A 429 -1.49 -10.31 -4.99
N LEU A 430 -2.03 -9.16 -5.37
CA LEU A 430 -2.95 -9.00 -6.48
C LEU A 430 -2.22 -8.40 -7.68
N VAL A 431 -2.50 -8.91 -8.87
CA VAL A 431 -2.08 -8.32 -10.13
C VAL A 431 -3.32 -8.08 -10.97
N ALA A 432 -3.58 -6.82 -11.29
CA ALA A 432 -4.67 -6.42 -12.16
C ALA A 432 -4.15 -6.18 -13.58
N GLU A 433 -4.63 -6.98 -14.52
CA GLU A 433 -4.38 -6.84 -15.96
C GLU A 433 -5.57 -6.13 -16.59
N VAL A 434 -5.36 -4.95 -17.17
CA VAL A 434 -6.40 -4.25 -17.92
C VAL A 434 -6.46 -4.83 -19.32
N LEU A 435 -7.59 -5.48 -19.63
CA LEU A 435 -7.78 -6.16 -20.92
C LEU A 435 -8.44 -5.26 -21.97
N GLU A 436 -9.30 -4.34 -21.53
CA GLU A 436 -9.95 -3.33 -22.35
C GLU A 436 -10.17 -2.05 -21.51
N SER A 437 -10.05 -0.87 -22.11
CA SER A 437 -10.25 0.39 -21.43
C SER A 437 -11.01 1.44 -22.26
N ASN A 438 -12.05 1.97 -21.66
CA ASN A 438 -12.75 3.17 -22.06
C ASN A 438 -13.02 4.04 -20.81
N GLY A 439 -11.94 4.42 -20.11
CA GLY A 439 -11.99 5.19 -18.88
C GLY A 439 -12.21 4.33 -17.64
N SER A 440 -11.71 4.83 -16.51
CA SER A 440 -11.92 4.29 -15.15
C SER A 440 -11.46 2.85 -14.92
N SER A 441 -10.37 2.43 -15.58
CA SER A 441 -9.79 1.09 -15.45
C SER A 441 -9.26 0.78 -14.05
N SER A 442 -8.80 1.80 -13.30
CA SER A 442 -8.36 1.62 -11.89
C SER A 442 -9.52 1.19 -10.98
N GLN A 443 -10.72 1.72 -11.21
CA GLN A 443 -11.90 1.33 -10.42
C GLN A 443 -12.38 -0.08 -10.80
N ALA A 444 -12.29 -0.47 -12.07
CA ALA A 444 -12.53 -1.84 -12.51
C ALA A 444 -11.53 -2.82 -11.87
N SER A 445 -10.26 -2.43 -11.71
CA SER A 445 -9.24 -3.25 -11.05
C SER A 445 -9.52 -3.48 -9.56
N ILE A 446 -10.13 -2.52 -8.86
CA ILE A 446 -10.58 -2.67 -7.46
C ILE A 446 -11.72 -3.70 -7.37
N CYS A 447 -12.72 -3.60 -8.25
CA CYS A 447 -13.84 -4.55 -8.31
C CYS A 447 -13.36 -5.97 -8.63
N ALA A 448 -12.50 -6.12 -9.64
CA ALA A 448 -11.87 -7.40 -9.99
C ALA A 448 -11.00 -7.96 -8.86
N GLY A 449 -10.28 -7.08 -8.13
CA GLY A 449 -9.47 -7.42 -6.97
C GLY A 449 -10.31 -7.98 -5.82
N THR A 450 -11.46 -7.36 -5.53
CA THR A 450 -12.43 -7.86 -4.56
C THR A 450 -12.90 -9.27 -4.92
N LEU A 451 -13.31 -9.49 -6.18
CA LEU A 451 -13.72 -10.81 -6.68
C LEU A 451 -12.60 -11.85 -6.52
N ALA A 452 -11.37 -11.49 -6.89
CA ALA A 452 -10.21 -12.39 -6.79
C ALA A 452 -9.87 -12.76 -5.33
N LEU A 453 -9.94 -11.81 -4.39
CA LEU A 453 -9.74 -12.04 -2.97
C LEU A 453 -10.80 -12.99 -2.40
N MET A 454 -12.07 -12.73 -2.68
CA MET A 454 -13.20 -13.55 -2.20
C MET A 454 -13.17 -14.96 -2.81
N ALA A 455 -12.92 -15.09 -4.12
CA ALA A 455 -12.80 -16.37 -4.81
C ALA A 455 -11.59 -17.17 -4.31
N GLY A 456 -10.51 -16.51 -3.93
CA GLY A 456 -9.31 -17.12 -3.37
C GLY A 456 -9.41 -17.51 -1.90
N GLY A 457 -10.53 -17.23 -1.23
CA GLY A 457 -10.74 -17.59 0.17
C GLY A 457 -10.03 -16.67 1.16
N VAL A 458 -9.66 -15.44 0.75
CA VAL A 458 -9.18 -14.42 1.70
C VAL A 458 -10.38 -13.88 2.46
N PRO A 459 -10.43 -14.00 3.79
CA PRO A 459 -11.60 -13.61 4.59
C PRO A 459 -11.65 -12.07 4.77
N ILE A 460 -11.85 -11.34 3.65
CA ILE A 460 -12.02 -9.90 3.70
C ILE A 460 -13.28 -9.53 4.51
N LYS A 461 -13.20 -8.40 5.23
CA LYS A 461 -14.28 -7.91 6.08
C LYS A 461 -15.58 -7.63 5.30
N ALA A 462 -15.44 -7.04 4.11
CA ALA A 462 -16.53 -6.70 3.22
C ALA A 462 -16.02 -6.53 1.78
N PRO A 463 -16.87 -6.71 0.75
CA PRO A 463 -16.52 -6.38 -0.63
C PRO A 463 -16.34 -4.87 -0.81
N VAL A 464 -15.39 -4.49 -1.67
CA VAL A 464 -15.11 -3.11 -2.06
C VAL A 464 -15.47 -2.94 -3.53
N ALA A 465 -16.22 -1.90 -3.84
CA ALA A 465 -16.47 -1.46 -5.22
C ALA A 465 -15.91 -0.06 -5.44
N GLY A 466 -15.52 0.21 -6.67
CA GLY A 466 -14.99 1.50 -7.09
C GLY A 466 -15.73 2.07 -8.29
N ILE A 467 -15.92 3.40 -8.29
CA ILE A 467 -16.55 4.17 -9.36
C ILE A 467 -15.78 5.46 -9.62
N ALA A 468 -15.79 5.96 -10.86
CA ALA A 468 -15.30 7.28 -11.19
C ALA A 468 -16.45 8.20 -11.58
N MET A 469 -16.49 9.35 -10.93
CA MET A 469 -17.41 10.44 -11.18
C MET A 469 -16.70 11.50 -12.02
N GLY A 470 -17.46 12.22 -12.82
CA GLY A 470 -16.98 13.38 -13.58
C GLY A 470 -17.75 14.63 -13.28
N LEU A 471 -17.22 15.74 -13.76
CA LEU A 471 -17.89 17.04 -13.71
C LEU A 471 -17.67 17.74 -15.05
N ILE A 472 -18.72 18.37 -15.56
CA ILE A 472 -18.64 19.36 -16.62
C ILE A 472 -19.34 20.61 -16.15
N SER A 473 -18.67 21.75 -16.22
CA SER A 473 -19.15 23.06 -15.74
C SER A 473 -18.91 24.13 -16.79
N ASP A 474 -19.87 25.04 -16.96
CA ASP A 474 -19.74 26.27 -17.75
C ASP A 474 -19.48 27.51 -16.87
N GLY A 475 -19.14 27.30 -15.59
CA GLY A 475 -18.92 28.33 -14.59
C GLY A 475 -20.18 28.76 -13.85
N SER A 476 -21.36 28.66 -14.46
CA SER A 476 -22.65 28.96 -13.84
C SER A 476 -23.50 27.71 -13.57
N ASN A 477 -23.42 26.75 -14.46
CA ASN A 477 -24.10 25.45 -14.35
C ASN A 477 -23.05 24.33 -14.33
N TYR A 478 -23.41 23.24 -13.66
CA TYR A 478 -22.57 22.05 -13.65
C TYR A 478 -23.40 20.77 -13.80
N THR A 479 -22.75 19.73 -14.27
CA THR A 479 -23.33 18.39 -14.39
C THR A 479 -22.35 17.38 -13.85
N ILE A 480 -22.78 16.61 -12.85
CA ILE A 480 -22.02 15.50 -12.28
C ILE A 480 -22.35 14.24 -13.08
N LEU A 481 -21.32 13.52 -13.50
CA LEU A 481 -21.42 12.28 -14.29
C LEU A 481 -21.07 11.08 -13.43
N THR A 482 -21.88 10.03 -13.52
CA THR A 482 -21.57 8.72 -12.94
C THR A 482 -20.92 7.84 -13.99
N ASP A 483 -19.85 7.12 -13.61
CA ASP A 483 -19.14 6.18 -14.48
C ASP A 483 -18.66 6.83 -15.77
N ILE A 484 -17.67 7.72 -15.65
CA ILE A 484 -17.09 8.42 -16.80
C ILE A 484 -16.36 7.46 -17.74
N GLN A 485 -16.53 7.68 -19.03
CA GLN A 485 -15.76 7.05 -20.11
C GLN A 485 -14.55 7.91 -20.52
N GLY A 486 -13.66 7.35 -21.37
CA GLY A 486 -12.40 8.02 -21.73
C GLY A 486 -12.58 9.41 -22.31
N LEU A 487 -13.58 9.63 -23.15
CA LEU A 487 -13.90 10.93 -23.75
C LEU A 487 -14.34 11.96 -22.70
N GLU A 488 -15.11 11.53 -21.70
CA GLU A 488 -15.59 12.37 -20.61
C GLU A 488 -14.50 12.65 -19.56
N ASP A 489 -13.56 11.72 -19.36
CA ASP A 489 -12.34 11.95 -18.59
C ASP A 489 -11.43 12.97 -19.30
N HIS A 490 -11.28 12.86 -20.62
CA HIS A 490 -10.44 13.75 -21.40
C HIS A 490 -10.97 15.20 -21.43
N PHE A 491 -12.25 15.37 -21.71
CA PHE A 491 -12.90 16.67 -21.88
C PHE A 491 -13.62 17.21 -20.64
N GLY A 492 -13.66 16.44 -19.55
CA GLY A 492 -14.29 16.84 -18.30
C GLY A 492 -13.39 17.70 -17.42
N ASP A 493 -14.00 18.34 -16.44
CA ASP A 493 -13.37 19.26 -15.49
C ASP A 493 -12.87 18.57 -14.21
N MET A 494 -13.37 17.37 -13.92
CA MET A 494 -13.03 16.57 -12.74
C MET A 494 -13.03 15.08 -13.07
N ASP A 495 -12.05 14.37 -12.56
CA ASP A 495 -12.01 12.91 -12.40
C ASP A 495 -11.99 12.58 -10.90
N PHE A 496 -13.11 12.08 -10.38
CA PHE A 496 -13.28 11.80 -8.97
C PHE A 496 -13.57 10.33 -8.73
N LYS A 497 -12.57 9.62 -8.25
CA LYS A 497 -12.61 8.17 -7.98
C LYS A 497 -12.96 7.92 -6.53
N VAL A 498 -13.99 7.11 -6.30
CA VAL A 498 -14.50 6.74 -4.98
C VAL A 498 -14.58 5.22 -4.87
N ALA A 499 -13.87 4.66 -3.92
CA ALA A 499 -13.94 3.24 -3.59
C ALA A 499 -14.41 3.04 -2.15
N GLY A 500 -15.15 1.97 -1.89
CA GLY A 500 -15.60 1.65 -0.54
C GLY A 500 -16.53 0.44 -0.48
N THR A 501 -16.89 0.11 0.75
CA THR A 501 -17.86 -0.92 1.12
C THR A 501 -19.26 -0.31 1.24
N ARG A 502 -20.24 -1.07 1.74
CA ARG A 502 -21.56 -0.52 2.09
C ARG A 502 -21.49 0.40 3.31
N GLU A 503 -20.57 0.16 4.23
CA GLU A 503 -20.42 0.93 5.46
C GLU A 503 -19.79 2.30 5.22
N GLY A 504 -18.77 2.38 4.33
CA GLY A 504 -18.07 3.63 4.10
C GLY A 504 -17.01 3.58 3.02
N ILE A 505 -16.31 4.70 2.89
CA ILE A 505 -15.26 4.92 1.90
C ILE A 505 -13.96 4.28 2.38
N THR A 506 -13.26 3.61 1.45
CA THR A 506 -11.93 3.03 1.69
C THR A 506 -10.83 3.76 0.93
N ALA A 507 -11.15 4.42 -0.19
CA ALA A 507 -10.19 5.28 -0.89
C ALA A 507 -10.90 6.36 -1.71
N LEU A 508 -10.25 7.53 -1.80
CA LEU A 508 -10.63 8.63 -2.70
C LEU A 508 -9.41 9.06 -3.52
N GLN A 509 -9.65 9.46 -4.75
CA GLN A 509 -8.69 10.20 -5.56
C GLN A 509 -9.46 11.19 -6.44
N MET A 510 -9.03 12.46 -6.43
CA MET A 510 -9.65 13.51 -7.24
C MET A 510 -8.58 14.30 -7.99
N ASP A 511 -8.80 14.46 -9.27
CA ASP A 511 -8.05 15.34 -10.16
C ASP A 511 -9.00 16.37 -10.76
N ILE A 512 -8.64 17.65 -10.69
CA ILE A 512 -9.43 18.75 -11.23
C ILE A 512 -8.58 19.47 -12.27
N LYS A 513 -9.22 19.81 -13.39
CA LYS A 513 -8.59 20.52 -14.53
C LYS A 513 -8.97 21.99 -14.59
N ILE A 514 -9.84 22.45 -13.69
CA ILE A 514 -10.27 23.82 -13.49
C ILE A 514 -9.71 24.38 -12.18
N GLU A 515 -9.96 25.64 -11.86
CA GLU A 515 -9.42 26.30 -10.66
C GLU A 515 -9.86 25.65 -9.34
N GLY A 516 -10.94 24.86 -9.35
CA GLY A 516 -11.42 24.06 -8.22
C GLY A 516 -12.92 23.88 -8.21
N ILE A 517 -13.45 23.17 -7.19
CA ILE A 517 -14.87 22.88 -7.03
C ILE A 517 -15.38 23.28 -5.65
N THR A 518 -16.68 23.54 -5.59
CA THR A 518 -17.35 23.98 -4.34
C THR A 518 -17.65 22.79 -3.42
N PRO A 519 -17.82 23.02 -2.10
CA PRO A 519 -18.27 21.99 -1.16
C PRO A 519 -19.59 21.34 -1.55
N GLN A 520 -20.49 22.08 -2.20
CA GLN A 520 -21.77 21.54 -2.65
C GLN A 520 -21.58 20.50 -3.76
N ILE A 521 -20.71 20.77 -4.74
CA ILE A 521 -20.37 19.82 -5.82
C ILE A 521 -19.76 18.54 -5.24
N LEU A 522 -18.83 18.68 -4.28
CA LEU A 522 -18.23 17.54 -3.58
C LEU A 522 -19.27 16.67 -2.88
N LYS A 523 -20.21 17.30 -2.16
CA LYS A 523 -21.29 16.62 -1.46
C LYS A 523 -22.19 15.83 -2.41
N GLU A 524 -22.59 16.45 -3.50
CA GLU A 524 -23.44 15.82 -4.52
C GLU A 524 -22.71 14.69 -5.24
N ALA A 525 -21.42 14.88 -5.60
CA ALA A 525 -20.61 13.85 -6.22
C ALA A 525 -20.40 12.63 -5.32
N LEU A 526 -20.16 12.84 -4.03
CA LEU A 526 -20.05 11.76 -3.04
C LEU A 526 -21.37 10.98 -2.88
N ALA A 527 -22.50 11.69 -2.82
CA ALA A 527 -23.83 11.06 -2.71
C ALA A 527 -24.17 10.23 -3.97
N GLN A 528 -23.85 10.75 -5.16
CA GLN A 528 -24.08 10.06 -6.42
C GLN A 528 -23.12 8.86 -6.57
N ALA A 529 -21.85 8.99 -6.15
CA ALA A 529 -20.88 7.90 -6.10
C ALA A 529 -21.32 6.77 -5.16
N LYS A 530 -21.91 7.10 -4.01
CA LYS A 530 -22.45 6.10 -3.07
C LYS A 530 -23.54 5.23 -3.72
N LYS A 531 -24.49 5.86 -4.43
CA LYS A 531 -25.53 5.14 -5.15
C LYS A 531 -24.92 4.18 -6.19
N ALA A 532 -23.99 4.66 -6.99
CA ALA A 532 -23.32 3.87 -8.02
C ALA A 532 -22.50 2.72 -7.42
N ARG A 533 -21.76 2.98 -6.33
CA ARG A 533 -20.98 1.98 -5.62
C ARG A 533 -21.87 0.83 -5.10
N PHE A 534 -23.05 1.15 -4.58
CA PHE A 534 -23.98 0.13 -4.10
C PHE A 534 -24.54 -0.74 -5.23
N GLU A 535 -24.81 -0.18 -6.38
CA GLU A 535 -25.24 -0.94 -7.57
C GLU A 535 -24.15 -1.92 -8.04
N ILE A 536 -22.88 -1.51 -8.01
CA ILE A 536 -21.74 -2.40 -8.32
C ILE A 536 -21.59 -3.49 -7.25
N LEU A 537 -21.75 -3.14 -5.96
CA LEU A 537 -21.70 -4.11 -4.86
C LEU A 537 -22.79 -5.16 -4.98
N ASP A 538 -23.99 -4.81 -5.44
CA ASP A 538 -25.08 -5.75 -5.70
C ASP A 538 -24.67 -6.82 -6.72
N LEU A 539 -23.96 -6.44 -7.79
CA LEU A 539 -23.43 -7.39 -8.77
C LEU A 539 -22.32 -8.28 -8.16
N ILE A 540 -21.38 -7.68 -7.42
CA ILE A 540 -20.28 -8.44 -6.78
C ILE A 540 -20.85 -9.49 -5.81
N GLU A 541 -21.80 -9.10 -4.97
CA GLU A 541 -22.46 -9.99 -4.00
C GLU A 541 -23.35 -11.04 -4.67
N ALA A 542 -23.97 -10.72 -5.81
CA ALA A 542 -24.71 -11.70 -6.61
C ALA A 542 -23.75 -12.74 -7.25
N THR A 543 -22.55 -12.33 -7.64
CA THR A 543 -21.53 -13.22 -8.23
C THR A 543 -20.87 -14.10 -7.18
N ILE A 544 -20.51 -13.52 -6.03
CA ILE A 544 -19.93 -14.23 -4.89
C ILE A 544 -20.41 -13.58 -3.58
N PRO A 545 -21.35 -14.23 -2.85
CA PRO A 545 -22.03 -13.63 -1.70
C PRO A 545 -21.15 -13.54 -0.44
N ALA A 546 -20.08 -14.31 -0.36
CA ALA A 546 -19.13 -14.30 0.75
C ALA A 546 -17.77 -14.86 0.29
N PRO A 547 -16.67 -14.50 0.97
CA PRO A 547 -15.38 -15.15 0.73
C PRO A 547 -15.49 -16.67 0.89
N ARG A 548 -14.81 -17.42 0.03
CA ARG A 548 -14.75 -18.89 0.15
C ARG A 548 -14.10 -19.28 1.46
N THR A 549 -14.57 -20.38 2.04
CA THR A 549 -14.04 -20.94 3.29
C THR A 549 -12.82 -21.85 3.09
N HIS A 550 -12.39 -22.05 1.85
CA HIS A 550 -11.25 -22.89 1.49
C HIS A 550 -10.40 -22.19 0.43
N LEU A 551 -9.12 -22.42 0.51
CA LEU A 551 -8.15 -21.95 -0.49
C LEU A 551 -8.18 -22.83 -1.74
N ALA A 552 -7.70 -22.29 -2.85
CA ALA A 552 -7.47 -23.09 -4.07
C ALA A 552 -6.51 -24.26 -3.77
N PRO A 553 -6.66 -25.41 -4.46
CA PRO A 553 -5.76 -26.56 -4.27
C PRO A 553 -4.28 -26.25 -4.52
N THR A 554 -4.01 -25.24 -5.35
CA THR A 554 -2.67 -24.75 -5.69
C THR A 554 -2.10 -23.77 -4.69
N ALA A 555 -2.93 -23.17 -3.85
CA ALA A 555 -2.49 -22.26 -2.80
C ALA A 555 -1.75 -22.99 -1.67
N PRO A 556 -0.69 -22.39 -1.08
CA PRO A 556 -0.02 -22.98 0.04
C PRO A 556 -0.97 -23.05 1.25
N LYS A 557 -1.13 -24.26 1.83
CA LYS A 557 -1.77 -24.43 3.13
C LYS A 557 -0.77 -24.02 4.20
N ILE A 558 -1.27 -23.54 5.33
CA ILE A 558 -0.46 -23.21 6.50
C ILE A 558 -0.89 -24.03 7.68
N ASP A 559 0.07 -24.51 8.44
CA ASP A 559 -0.15 -25.06 9.76
C ASP A 559 0.85 -24.41 10.73
N THR A 560 0.38 -23.93 11.86
CA THR A 560 1.21 -23.25 12.85
C THR A 560 1.29 -24.08 14.13
N ILE A 561 2.53 -24.31 14.58
CA ILE A 561 2.80 -24.95 15.87
C ILE A 561 3.55 -23.98 16.78
N LYS A 562 3.30 -24.06 18.07
CA LYS A 562 4.00 -23.28 19.09
C LYS A 562 5.13 -24.09 19.69
N ILE A 563 6.33 -23.55 19.74
CA ILE A 563 7.49 -24.09 20.46
C ILE A 563 7.96 -23.09 21.51
N ASP A 564 8.70 -23.55 22.50
CA ASP A 564 9.31 -22.66 23.48
C ASP A 564 10.41 -21.80 22.82
N VAL A 565 10.50 -20.52 23.21
CA VAL A 565 11.40 -19.54 22.61
C VAL A 565 12.88 -19.98 22.66
N ASP A 566 13.31 -20.65 23.72
CA ASP A 566 14.67 -21.20 23.85
C ASP A 566 14.94 -22.38 22.91
N LYS A 567 13.92 -23.02 22.35
CA LYS A 567 14.00 -24.08 21.34
C LYS A 567 14.12 -23.58 19.90
N ILE A 568 13.84 -22.31 19.64
CA ILE A 568 13.99 -21.71 18.30
C ILE A 568 15.39 -22.02 17.72
N LYS A 569 16.43 -21.84 18.53
CA LYS A 569 17.84 -22.14 18.13
C LYS A 569 18.08 -23.61 17.78
N VAL A 570 17.32 -24.52 18.36
CA VAL A 570 17.42 -25.97 18.09
C VAL A 570 16.82 -26.29 16.73
N VAL A 571 15.66 -25.70 16.43
CA VAL A 571 14.96 -25.91 15.15
C VAL A 571 15.70 -25.22 14.01
N ILE A 572 16.23 -24.02 14.21
CA ILE A 572 17.03 -23.33 13.19
C ILE A 572 18.36 -24.02 12.96
N GLY A 573 19.05 -24.43 14.04
CA GLY A 573 20.36 -25.01 13.98
C GLY A 573 21.47 -23.96 13.75
N LYS A 574 22.73 -24.42 13.73
CA LYS A 574 23.90 -23.56 13.52
C LYS A 574 23.91 -23.06 12.08
N GLY A 575 23.72 -21.72 11.91
CA GLY A 575 23.72 -21.11 10.57
C GLY A 575 22.54 -21.52 9.69
N GLY A 576 21.43 -22.05 10.27
CA GLY A 576 20.26 -22.49 9.51
C GLY A 576 20.28 -23.98 9.11
N GLU A 577 21.34 -24.72 9.41
CA GLU A 577 21.57 -26.10 8.89
C GLU A 577 20.41 -27.08 9.22
N THR A 578 19.76 -26.95 10.38
CA THR A 578 18.71 -27.88 10.77
C THR A 578 17.40 -27.58 10.03
N ILE A 579 17.01 -26.30 9.98
CA ILE A 579 15.79 -25.90 9.26
C ILE A 579 15.94 -26.16 7.76
N ASP A 580 17.09 -25.92 7.17
CA ASP A 580 17.37 -26.20 5.75
C ASP A 580 17.22 -27.69 5.43
N LYS A 581 17.68 -28.58 6.31
CA LYS A 581 17.49 -30.05 6.16
C LYS A 581 16.00 -30.45 6.23
N ILE A 582 15.23 -29.82 7.11
CA ILE A 582 13.79 -30.10 7.19
C ILE A 582 13.11 -29.68 5.89
N ILE A 583 13.46 -28.47 5.39
CA ILE A 583 12.92 -27.93 4.14
C ILE A 583 13.32 -28.84 2.95
N GLU A 584 14.58 -29.27 2.87
CA GLU A 584 15.06 -30.15 1.81
C GLU A 584 14.38 -31.55 1.84
N GLU A 585 14.19 -32.13 3.03
CA GLU A 585 13.58 -33.46 3.20
C GLU A 585 12.08 -33.43 2.86
N THR A 586 11.37 -32.36 3.26
CA THR A 586 9.90 -32.33 3.19
C THR A 586 9.35 -31.50 2.04
N GLY A 587 10.15 -30.58 1.47
CA GLY A 587 9.72 -29.65 0.41
C GLY A 587 8.80 -28.54 0.90
N VAL A 588 8.66 -28.32 2.20
CA VAL A 588 7.84 -27.24 2.79
C VAL A 588 8.65 -25.94 2.85
N LYS A 589 7.97 -24.80 3.06
CA LYS A 589 8.57 -23.55 3.55
C LYS A 589 8.24 -23.39 5.03
N ILE A 590 9.19 -22.86 5.81
CA ILE A 590 9.05 -22.70 7.27
C ILE A 590 9.46 -21.27 7.64
N ASP A 591 8.59 -20.57 8.36
CA ASP A 591 8.89 -19.30 9.01
C ASP A 591 8.77 -19.47 10.52
N ILE A 592 9.69 -18.86 11.29
CA ILE A 592 9.69 -18.90 12.75
C ILE A 592 9.80 -17.46 13.25
N ASP A 593 8.86 -17.06 14.11
CA ASP A 593 8.92 -15.75 14.75
C ASP A 593 9.68 -15.80 16.10
N ASP A 594 9.97 -14.62 16.66
CA ASP A 594 10.70 -14.48 17.92
C ASP A 594 9.90 -14.97 19.14
N GLU A 595 8.60 -15.21 18.98
CA GLU A 595 7.70 -15.73 20.00
C GLU A 595 7.60 -17.26 19.99
N GLY A 596 8.23 -17.92 19.02
CA GLY A 596 8.26 -19.37 18.85
C GLY A 596 7.05 -19.94 18.10
N ASN A 597 6.32 -19.13 17.32
CA ASN A 597 5.34 -19.66 16.39
C ASN A 597 6.08 -20.14 15.14
N VAL A 598 5.91 -21.40 14.79
CA VAL A 598 6.49 -22.03 13.60
C VAL A 598 5.39 -22.24 12.60
N SER A 599 5.40 -21.46 11.53
CA SER A 599 4.46 -21.54 10.41
C SER A 599 5.04 -22.37 9.29
N ILE A 600 4.34 -23.44 8.89
CA ILE A 600 4.77 -24.42 7.89
C ILE A 600 3.81 -24.34 6.71
N TYR A 601 4.37 -24.11 5.52
CA TYR A 601 3.60 -23.87 4.28
C TYR A 601 3.89 -24.94 3.24
N SER A 602 2.85 -25.54 2.69
CA SER A 602 2.91 -26.43 1.50
C SER A 602 1.52 -26.58 0.88
N SER A 603 1.44 -26.86 -0.42
CA SER A 603 0.21 -27.35 -1.04
C SER A 603 -0.13 -28.80 -0.63
N ASP A 604 0.86 -29.57 -0.15
CA ASP A 604 0.73 -30.96 0.29
C ASP A 604 0.64 -31.06 1.82
N GLN A 605 -0.49 -31.52 2.33
CA GLN A 605 -0.71 -31.72 3.78
C GLN A 605 0.24 -32.77 4.37
N ALA A 606 0.55 -33.83 3.65
CA ALA A 606 1.44 -34.88 4.14
C ALA A 606 2.86 -34.35 4.38
N ALA A 607 3.33 -33.42 3.54
CA ALA A 607 4.60 -32.72 3.72
C ALA A 607 4.61 -31.85 5.00
N ILE A 608 3.51 -31.13 5.25
CA ILE A 608 3.33 -30.33 6.48
C ILE A 608 3.37 -31.23 7.71
N ASP A 609 2.59 -32.32 7.70
CA ASP A 609 2.52 -33.26 8.84
C ASP A 609 3.89 -33.88 9.14
N ARG A 610 4.63 -34.23 8.09
CA ARG A 610 6.01 -34.76 8.23
C ARG A 610 6.96 -33.73 8.84
N ALA A 611 6.92 -32.47 8.40
CA ALA A 611 7.72 -31.39 8.98
C ALA A 611 7.38 -31.16 10.46
N LYS A 612 6.11 -31.20 10.82
CA LYS A 612 5.63 -31.09 12.22
C LYS A 612 6.17 -32.25 13.09
N GLU A 613 6.17 -33.46 12.57
CA GLU A 613 6.72 -34.62 13.28
C GLU A 613 8.23 -34.45 13.55
N ILE A 614 8.99 -33.98 12.55
CA ILE A 614 10.42 -33.74 12.71
C ILE A 614 10.67 -32.63 13.74
N ILE A 615 9.96 -31.50 13.64
CA ILE A 615 10.11 -30.38 14.60
C ILE A 615 9.71 -30.84 16.02
N ALA A 616 8.59 -31.54 16.17
CA ALA A 616 8.16 -32.07 17.45
C ALA A 616 9.20 -33.00 18.08
N GLY A 617 9.86 -33.83 17.26
CA GLY A 617 10.99 -34.68 17.69
C GLY A 617 12.16 -33.85 18.22
N LEU A 618 12.56 -32.79 17.50
CA LEU A 618 13.69 -31.91 17.86
C LEU A 618 13.48 -31.12 19.16
N VAL A 619 12.23 -30.75 19.49
CA VAL A 619 11.90 -29.93 20.67
C VAL A 619 11.39 -30.75 21.82
N ARG A 620 11.26 -32.10 21.65
CA ARG A 620 10.74 -33.01 22.66
C ARG A 620 11.60 -32.98 23.91
N GLU A 621 10.96 -32.86 25.06
CA GLU A 621 11.60 -32.94 26.37
C GLU A 621 11.02 -34.09 27.19
N ALA A 622 11.86 -34.77 27.98
CA ALA A 622 11.44 -35.77 28.91
C ALA A 622 10.74 -35.09 30.12
N LYS A 623 9.55 -35.57 30.51
CA LYS A 623 8.80 -35.04 31.65
C LYS A 623 8.86 -35.98 32.82
N VAL A 624 8.96 -35.41 34.04
CA VAL A 624 8.90 -36.19 35.29
C VAL A 624 7.60 -37.00 35.35
N GLY A 625 7.76 -38.32 35.59
CA GLY A 625 6.67 -39.26 35.66
C GLY A 625 6.42 -40.09 34.40
N GLU A 626 6.95 -39.69 33.25
CA GLU A 626 6.88 -40.45 32.00
C GLU A 626 7.72 -41.75 32.08
N VAL A 627 7.24 -42.75 31.38
CA VAL A 627 7.90 -44.07 31.29
C VAL A 627 8.39 -44.26 29.85
N TYR A 628 9.65 -44.66 29.72
CA TYR A 628 10.29 -44.88 28.43
C TYR A 628 10.87 -46.28 28.36
N HIS A 629 10.74 -46.94 27.22
CA HIS A 629 11.51 -48.10 26.85
C HIS A 629 12.82 -47.60 26.24
N ALA A 630 13.91 -47.70 27.01
CA ALA A 630 15.17 -47.01 26.74
C ALA A 630 16.31 -47.99 26.59
N LYS A 631 17.27 -47.68 25.74
CA LYS A 631 18.45 -48.52 25.50
C LYS A 631 19.64 -48.04 26.33
N VAL A 632 20.31 -48.94 27.01
CA VAL A 632 21.59 -48.64 27.72
C VAL A 632 22.68 -48.29 26.74
N VAL A 633 23.16 -47.05 26.77
CA VAL A 633 24.20 -46.55 25.87
C VAL A 633 25.57 -46.45 26.51
N ARG A 634 25.65 -46.34 27.83
CA ARG A 634 26.91 -46.25 28.56
C ARG A 634 26.71 -46.66 30.03
N ILE A 635 27.70 -47.35 30.57
CA ILE A 635 27.73 -47.75 31.97
C ILE A 635 28.90 -47.09 32.68
N GLU A 636 28.64 -46.51 33.87
CA GLU A 636 29.59 -45.85 34.73
C GLU A 636 29.49 -46.49 36.15
N LYS A 637 30.47 -46.28 37.01
CA LYS A 637 30.48 -46.80 38.38
C LYS A 637 29.30 -46.37 39.23
N PHE A 638 28.74 -45.22 38.93
CA PHE A 638 27.63 -44.62 39.68
C PHE A 638 26.24 -44.82 39.06
N GLY A 639 26.15 -45.39 37.86
CA GLY A 639 24.89 -45.58 37.14
C GLY A 639 25.04 -45.95 35.69
N ALA A 640 23.90 -46.17 35.02
CA ALA A 640 23.81 -46.40 33.59
C ALA A 640 23.18 -45.18 32.89
N PHE A 641 23.72 -44.79 31.73
CA PHE A 641 23.04 -43.86 30.86
C PHE A 641 22.18 -44.64 29.87
N VAL A 642 20.92 -44.29 29.82
CA VAL A 642 19.92 -44.89 28.93
C VAL A 642 19.41 -43.85 27.96
N ASN A 643 19.34 -44.18 26.70
CA ASN A 643 18.81 -43.29 25.67
C ASN A 643 17.27 -43.39 25.66
N LEU A 644 16.60 -42.28 25.97
CA LEU A 644 15.15 -42.22 26.02
C LEU A 644 14.53 -42.04 24.62
N PHE A 645 15.07 -41.11 23.87
CA PHE A 645 14.73 -40.78 22.47
C PHE A 645 15.78 -39.85 21.87
N ASP A 646 16.01 -39.97 20.56
CA ASP A 646 17.00 -39.22 19.79
C ASP A 646 18.34 -38.99 20.54
N LYS A 647 18.66 -37.74 20.90
CA LYS A 647 19.89 -37.33 21.59
C LYS A 647 19.70 -37.16 23.10
N THR A 648 18.59 -37.63 23.67
CA THR A 648 18.27 -37.46 25.10
C THR A 648 18.60 -38.71 25.89
N ASP A 649 19.70 -38.61 26.66
CA ASP A 649 20.14 -39.67 27.58
C ASP A 649 19.71 -39.31 28.99
N ALA A 650 19.22 -40.29 29.74
CA ALA A 650 18.92 -40.21 31.15
C ALA A 650 19.90 -41.04 32.01
N LEU A 651 20.22 -40.51 33.18
CA LEU A 651 21.00 -41.25 34.16
C LEU A 651 20.09 -42.14 35.05
N VAL A 652 20.27 -43.42 34.99
CA VAL A 652 19.75 -44.34 35.98
C VAL A 652 20.85 -44.56 37.01
N HIS A 653 20.77 -43.84 38.14
CA HIS A 653 21.73 -43.97 39.24
C HIS A 653 21.69 -45.41 39.78
N ILE A 654 22.82 -45.96 40.25
CA ILE A 654 22.94 -47.35 40.75
C ILE A 654 21.88 -47.65 41.82
N SER A 655 21.46 -46.66 42.63
CA SER A 655 20.40 -46.83 43.64
C SER A 655 18.98 -46.84 43.06
N GLU A 656 18.85 -46.53 41.77
CA GLU A 656 17.57 -46.45 41.05
C GLU A 656 17.33 -47.64 40.11
N ILE A 657 18.25 -48.62 40.07
CA ILE A 657 18.13 -49.85 39.26
C ILE A 657 17.12 -50.80 39.88
N ALA A 658 17.31 -51.13 41.18
CA ALA A 658 16.45 -52.07 41.88
C ALA A 658 16.24 -51.70 43.35
N TRP A 659 15.27 -52.32 44.02
CA TRP A 659 15.03 -52.18 45.45
C TRP A 659 16.07 -52.90 46.31
N THR A 660 16.75 -53.91 45.77
CA THR A 660 17.90 -54.59 46.40
C THR A 660 19.19 -53.84 46.10
N ARG A 661 20.15 -53.90 47.02
CA ARG A 661 21.44 -53.18 46.81
C ARG A 661 22.20 -53.82 45.66
N THR A 662 22.40 -53.06 44.59
CA THR A 662 23.25 -53.38 43.44
C THR A 662 24.70 -53.09 43.82
N ALA A 663 25.59 -54.06 43.71
CA ALA A 663 27.03 -53.87 44.04
C ALA A 663 27.78 -53.16 42.91
N ASN A 664 27.60 -53.58 41.67
CA ASN A 664 28.11 -52.90 40.46
C ASN A 664 26.97 -52.83 39.43
N VAL A 665 26.97 -51.80 38.66
CA VAL A 665 25.98 -51.61 37.60
C VAL A 665 26.04 -52.70 36.53
N SER A 666 27.25 -53.14 36.21
CA SER A 666 27.54 -54.20 35.24
C SER A 666 27.10 -55.62 35.68
N ASP A 667 26.69 -55.79 36.95
CA ASP A 667 26.13 -57.06 37.41
C ASP A 667 24.65 -57.24 37.01
N VAL A 668 24.03 -56.14 36.55
CA VAL A 668 22.57 -56.10 36.28
C VAL A 668 22.25 -55.58 34.87
N LEU A 669 23.14 -54.74 34.30
CA LEU A 669 22.92 -54.08 33.00
C LEU A 669 24.15 -54.20 32.11
N GLU A 670 23.93 -54.44 30.81
CA GLU A 670 24.93 -54.40 29.78
C GLU A 670 24.64 -53.29 28.78
N VAL A 671 25.69 -52.75 28.11
CA VAL A 671 25.49 -51.76 27.02
C VAL A 671 24.75 -52.45 25.89
N GLY A 672 23.63 -51.88 25.51
CA GLY A 672 22.76 -52.41 24.48
C GLY A 672 21.44 -53.00 25.03
N ASP A 673 21.35 -53.22 26.35
CA ASP A 673 20.10 -53.68 26.98
C ASP A 673 18.96 -52.69 26.78
N GLU A 674 17.75 -53.20 26.58
CA GLU A 674 16.52 -52.43 26.53
C GLU A 674 15.80 -52.54 27.87
N VAL A 675 15.55 -51.40 28.51
CA VAL A 675 15.01 -51.32 29.87
C VAL A 675 13.92 -50.30 29.97
N ASP A 676 12.89 -50.60 30.77
CA ASP A 676 11.84 -49.64 31.08
C ASP A 676 12.29 -48.75 32.23
N VAL A 677 12.24 -47.43 32.00
CA VAL A 677 12.63 -46.44 32.99
C VAL A 677 11.59 -45.35 33.14
N LYS A 678 11.37 -44.90 34.38
CA LYS A 678 10.51 -43.80 34.71
C LYS A 678 11.35 -42.57 35.01
N VAL A 679 11.06 -41.45 34.37
CA VAL A 679 11.71 -40.18 34.66
C VAL A 679 11.32 -39.71 36.05
N ILE A 680 12.32 -39.49 36.92
CA ILE A 680 12.10 -39.07 38.31
C ILE A 680 12.50 -37.63 38.57
N LYS A 681 13.37 -37.07 37.75
CA LYS A 681 13.82 -35.67 37.85
C LYS A 681 14.36 -35.16 36.51
N VAL A 682 14.08 -33.90 36.22
CA VAL A 682 14.75 -33.11 35.19
C VAL A 682 15.30 -31.86 35.87
N ASP A 683 16.56 -31.57 35.70
CA ASP A 683 17.17 -30.38 36.31
C ASP A 683 17.10 -29.17 35.38
N ASP A 684 17.43 -27.98 35.93
CA ASP A 684 17.41 -26.70 35.18
C ASP A 684 18.36 -26.64 33.97
N LYS A 685 19.24 -27.65 33.81
CA LYS A 685 20.15 -27.80 32.67
C LYS A 685 19.68 -28.88 31.70
N GLY A 686 18.44 -29.38 31.86
CA GLY A 686 17.86 -30.40 30.99
C GLY A 686 18.43 -31.83 31.23
N ARG A 687 19.20 -32.11 32.30
CA ARG A 687 19.68 -33.43 32.59
C ARG A 687 18.58 -34.24 33.23
N VAL A 688 18.38 -35.44 32.71
CA VAL A 688 17.29 -36.34 33.09
C VAL A 688 17.82 -37.43 34.00
N ASP A 689 17.21 -37.60 35.18
CA ASP A 689 17.40 -38.74 36.05
C ASP A 689 16.19 -39.67 35.92
N ALA A 690 16.44 -40.98 35.73
CA ALA A 690 15.43 -41.99 35.56
C ALA A 690 15.60 -43.12 36.54
N SER A 691 14.55 -43.90 36.78
CA SER A 691 14.52 -45.00 37.73
C SER A 691 13.84 -46.22 37.13
N MET A 692 14.50 -47.35 37.15
CA MET A 692 13.93 -48.65 36.85
C MET A 692 13.13 -49.18 38.06
N LYS A 693 13.66 -48.98 39.29
CA LYS A 693 12.99 -49.45 40.53
C LYS A 693 11.64 -48.80 40.75
N ALA A 694 11.38 -47.61 40.24
CA ALA A 694 10.09 -46.91 40.34
C ALA A 694 8.96 -47.67 39.64
N LEU A 695 9.30 -48.56 38.70
CA LEU A 695 8.37 -49.43 37.96
C LEU A 695 8.21 -50.83 38.63
N LEU A 696 9.09 -51.16 39.57
CA LEU A 696 9.05 -52.46 40.26
C LEU A 696 8.16 -52.40 41.49
N PRO A 697 7.44 -53.49 41.81
CA PRO A 697 6.65 -53.54 43.03
C PRO A 697 7.54 -53.37 44.28
N ARG A 698 7.12 -52.50 45.18
CA ARG A 698 7.85 -52.21 46.42
C ARG A 698 7.89 -53.41 47.31
N PRO A 699 9.04 -53.91 47.73
CA PRO A 699 9.10 -55.08 48.66
C PRO A 699 8.42 -54.71 50.00
N PRO A 700 7.74 -55.68 50.67
CA PRO A 700 7.07 -55.44 51.94
C PRO A 700 8.10 -54.98 52.99
N ARG A 701 7.76 -53.94 53.72
CA ARG A 701 8.59 -53.34 54.77
C ARG A 701 8.80 -54.36 55.88
N ALA A 702 10.05 -54.85 56.13
CA ALA A 702 10.39 -55.68 57.24
C ALA A 702 10.06 -54.95 58.58
N GLU A 703 9.24 -55.54 59.42
CA GLU A 703 8.91 -55.06 60.75
C GLU A 703 10.19 -54.94 61.59
N LYS A 704 10.50 -53.79 62.07
CA LYS A 704 11.54 -53.58 63.08
C LYS A 704 11.00 -53.95 64.41
N HIS A 705 11.54 -55.08 65.03
CA HIS A 705 11.36 -55.39 66.46
C HIS A 705 11.87 -54.21 67.31
N GLU A 706 10.95 -53.62 68.06
CA GLU A 706 11.24 -52.68 69.17
C GLU A 706 11.94 -53.44 70.30
N LYS A 707 13.16 -53.02 70.65
CA LYS A 707 13.76 -53.33 71.94
C LYS A 707 13.49 -52.18 72.90
N GLU A 708 12.65 -52.51 73.91
CA GLU A 708 12.49 -51.63 75.09
C GLU A 708 13.84 -51.40 75.78
N HIS A 709 14.13 -50.18 76.13
CA HIS A 709 14.98 -49.82 77.28
C HIS A 709 14.36 -48.64 78.02
N LYS A 710 14.01 -48.96 79.25
CA LYS A 710 13.57 -48.05 80.33
C LYS A 710 14.71 -47.16 80.78
N GLY A 711 14.34 -45.88 81.06
CA GLY A 711 14.84 -45.30 82.29
C GLY A 711 15.52 -43.94 82.19
N HIS A 712 14.84 -42.97 82.81
CA HIS A 712 15.24 -41.80 83.59
C HIS A 712 15.33 -40.47 82.85
N SER A 713 14.32 -39.69 83.13
CA SER A 713 14.30 -38.21 83.29
C SER A 713 15.19 -37.76 84.48
N PRO A 714 15.55 -36.51 84.79
CA PRO A 714 14.80 -35.27 84.49
C PRO A 714 15.63 -33.99 84.34
N PHE A 715 14.88 -32.84 84.25
CA PHE A 715 15.24 -31.44 84.44
C PHE A 715 15.94 -30.76 83.21
N GLY A 716 15.55 -29.61 82.79
CA GLY A 716 14.67 -28.55 83.23
C GLY A 716 15.02 -27.30 82.42
N GLY A 717 14.01 -26.58 82.01
CA GLY A 717 14.02 -25.17 82.24
C GLY A 717 14.30 -24.18 81.12
N HIS A 718 13.25 -23.46 80.77
CA HIS A 718 13.10 -22.06 80.39
C HIS A 718 13.25 -21.64 78.91
N LEU A 719 12.11 -21.38 78.28
CA LEU A 719 11.42 -20.11 78.06
C LEU A 719 12.33 -18.95 77.60
N ARG A 720 12.07 -18.46 76.42
CA ARG A 720 11.53 -17.11 76.18
C ARG A 720 11.34 -16.86 74.68
N ASP A 721 10.10 -16.49 74.41
CA ASP A 721 9.56 -15.59 73.43
C ASP A 721 10.44 -14.39 73.01
N HIS A 722 10.24 -13.95 71.77
CA HIS A 722 9.74 -12.66 71.31
C HIS A 722 9.91 -12.58 69.78
N LYS A 723 8.75 -12.59 69.04
CA LYS A 723 7.98 -11.42 68.57
C LYS A 723 8.72 -10.49 67.60
N GLU A 724 8.16 -10.51 66.39
CA GLU A 724 7.66 -9.37 65.57
C GLU A 724 8.58 -8.21 65.27
N LYS A 725 8.71 -7.82 64.05
CA LYS A 725 7.98 -6.76 63.31
C LYS A 725 8.73 -6.37 62.04
N HIS A 726 7.95 -6.28 60.97
CA HIS A 726 7.70 -5.07 60.13
C HIS A 726 8.90 -4.15 59.83
N ASP A 727 9.14 -3.74 58.62
CA ASP A 727 8.43 -2.93 57.67
C ASP A 727 9.37 -2.63 56.47
N LYS A 728 8.85 -2.69 55.31
CA LYS A 728 8.59 -1.60 54.35
C LYS A 728 9.71 -0.65 53.91
N ILE A 729 9.65 -0.39 52.60
CA ILE A 729 9.98 0.85 51.83
C ILE A 729 11.46 0.88 51.39
N ASP A 730 11.79 0.89 50.10
CA ASP A 730 11.42 1.80 48.99
C ASP A 730 11.55 1.08 47.62
#